data_643ba8671dca53f400ebd0887adb6024
#
_entry.id   643ba8671dca53f400ebd0887adb6024
#
_cell.length_a   1.000
_cell.length_b   1.000
_cell.length_c   1.000
_cell.angle_alpha   90.00
_cell.angle_beta   90.00
_cell.angle_gamma   90.00
#
_symmetry.space_group_name_H-M   'P 1'
#
loop_
_entity.id
_entity.type
_entity.pdbx_description
1 polymer ?
#
loop_
_entity_poly.entity_id
_entity_poly.type
_entity_poly.pdbx_seq_one_letter_code
_entity_poly.pdbx_strand_id
1 'polypeptide(L)'
;MSIKLEEQDLSKLSPMMQHYLKTKKEYPGCILFYRLGDFYEMFFEDAEIVSRELELTLTGKSCGLPERAPMCGVPFHAVDSYLTRLVEKGYKAAICEQVEDPKTAKGMVKREVIRIVTPGTNLDMESIEEGKNNFIFCILYSRQGKSGISVADVTTGEFYVTETEGDRKIYDEIVRYSPSEIICNDSFMLSDLDLKDIRERLGIIINTLGPHYFDEAATRKVLLEHFGVSSLIALGMDDKRTGAATAGALLKYLYDTQKNSLSNITGISVYASGKYMLLDSSTRRNLELTQTMREKKKRGSLLWVLDRTCTAMGARKLHQMIEQPLVDRSLIELRLDAVDRLCQNTVDRDEIREYLQPVYDLERLMTRVSYGSANPRDLIALRGSLKMFAPIRQVLEDFDGGLLTQLRGDMADFDEIVDLLERSIEDEPPLQVKEGGIIRTGFDADIDRLREAKTQGRKWLMDLEAQDQQRTGIKNLRIKYNKVFGYYFEVTNSFKDLVPPDYQRKQTLVGAERYTSDKLKSLEDTILNAEDKLNTLEYDKFCEIRETVGGQISVIQKAARALAMLDVLCSLSLVAERGRYVRPAINEKGFIKIKEGRHPVVEKMLQGEFISNDTVLDGRKNAIAIITGPNMAGKSTYMRQVALICLMAQIGSFVPAASADLCVVDRIFTRVGASDDLGSGQSTFMVEMNEVANILRNATPASLLILDEIGRGTSTYDGLSIAWAVIEHISNKKFLGAKTLFATHYHELTELEGKIDNVSNYCVAVKEKGDDIVFLRKIIKGGADKSYGIQVAKLAGLPDLVIDRAKELLDQLTDSDITERIQNIEAKSGQGTGKPGKVRHYDEVDLGQMSLFETVSDTDVLRELEQIDISNLTPLDALNTLYRLQTELKNRWKG
;
A
#
# COMPACT_ATOMS: atom_id res chain seq x y z
N MET A 1 -23.21 -32.34 3.04
CA MET A 1 -22.51 -33.30 3.94
C MET A 1 -21.04 -33.23 3.60
N SER A 2 -20.22 -32.58 4.41
CA SER A 2 -18.78 -32.52 4.21
C SER A 2 -18.19 -33.91 4.51
N ILE A 3 -17.54 -34.51 3.52
CA ILE A 3 -16.74 -35.71 3.72
C ILE A 3 -15.57 -35.31 4.61
N LYS A 4 -15.60 -35.70 5.89
CA LYS A 4 -14.48 -35.44 6.81
C LYS A 4 -13.28 -36.24 6.35
N LEU A 5 -12.25 -35.57 5.90
CA LEU A 5 -11.03 -36.11 5.29
C LEU A 5 -10.19 -36.99 6.24
N GLU A 6 -10.43 -36.96 7.56
CA GLU A 6 -9.66 -37.72 8.55
C GLU A 6 -9.98 -39.21 8.64
N GLU A 7 -11.11 -39.67 8.09
CA GLU A 7 -11.58 -41.05 8.24
C GLU A 7 -11.53 -41.89 6.95
N GLN A 8 -10.95 -41.39 5.85
CA GLN A 8 -11.03 -42.10 4.58
C GLN A 8 -9.75 -42.86 4.24
N ASP A 9 -9.95 -44.12 3.88
CA ASP A 9 -8.92 -44.99 3.31
C ASP A 9 -8.45 -44.42 1.96
N LEU A 10 -7.30 -43.68 1.97
CA LEU A 10 -6.71 -43.05 0.80
C LEU A 10 -6.48 -44.01 -0.37
N SER A 11 -6.36 -45.33 -0.09
CA SER A 11 -6.15 -46.34 -1.10
C SER A 11 -7.34 -46.56 -2.04
N LYS A 12 -8.55 -46.16 -1.62
CA LYS A 12 -9.78 -46.29 -2.44
C LYS A 12 -9.99 -45.12 -3.39
N LEU A 13 -9.24 -44.02 -3.20
CA LEU A 13 -9.35 -42.84 -4.05
C LEU A 13 -8.61 -43.03 -5.38
N SER A 14 -9.05 -42.33 -6.41
CA SER A 14 -8.33 -42.26 -7.69
C SER A 14 -6.91 -41.71 -7.49
N PRO A 15 -5.91 -42.10 -8.30
CA PRO A 15 -4.53 -41.63 -8.16
C PRO A 15 -4.42 -40.10 -8.13
N MET A 16 -5.23 -39.38 -8.91
CA MET A 16 -5.28 -37.92 -8.95
C MET A 16 -5.76 -37.35 -7.61
N MET A 17 -6.81 -37.91 -7.00
CA MET A 17 -7.32 -37.46 -5.71
C MET A 17 -6.37 -37.79 -4.56
N GLN A 18 -5.64 -38.90 -4.64
CA GLN A 18 -4.58 -39.23 -3.69
C GLN A 18 -3.49 -38.18 -3.73
N HIS A 19 -3.06 -37.74 -4.92
CA HIS A 19 -2.06 -36.69 -5.09
C HIS A 19 -2.58 -35.33 -4.60
N TYR A 20 -3.84 -34.98 -4.92
CA TYR A 20 -4.47 -33.76 -4.44
C TYR A 20 -4.45 -33.68 -2.91
N LEU A 21 -4.88 -34.72 -2.22
CA LEU A 21 -4.93 -34.75 -0.76
C LEU A 21 -3.55 -34.78 -0.13
N LYS A 22 -2.57 -35.44 -0.76
CA LYS A 22 -1.18 -35.38 -0.32
C LYS A 22 -0.65 -33.94 -0.39
N THR A 23 -0.83 -33.29 -1.53
CA THR A 23 -0.42 -31.90 -1.71
C THR A 23 -1.14 -30.98 -0.73
N LYS A 24 -2.45 -31.17 -0.51
CA LYS A 24 -3.22 -30.36 0.47
C LYS A 24 -2.67 -30.49 1.90
N LYS A 25 -2.21 -31.68 2.31
CA LYS A 25 -1.58 -31.90 3.63
C LYS A 25 -0.24 -31.21 3.78
N GLU A 26 0.50 -31.00 2.69
CA GLU A 26 1.77 -30.26 2.68
C GLU A 26 1.55 -28.76 2.80
N TYR A 27 0.37 -28.25 2.41
CA TYR A 27 0.02 -26.80 2.47
C TYR A 27 -1.25 -26.56 3.31
N PRO A 28 -1.18 -26.79 4.63
CA PRO A 28 -2.32 -26.58 5.52
C PRO A 28 -2.71 -25.10 5.56
N GLY A 29 -4.01 -24.82 5.53
CA GLY A 29 -4.54 -23.46 5.57
C GLY A 29 -4.52 -22.70 4.23
N CYS A 30 -3.99 -23.30 3.14
CA CYS A 30 -4.09 -22.75 1.80
C CYS A 30 -5.22 -23.42 1.01
N ILE A 31 -5.96 -22.66 0.22
CA ILE A 31 -6.88 -23.19 -0.79
C ILE A 31 -6.04 -23.73 -1.95
N LEU A 32 -6.20 -24.97 -2.33
CA LEU A 32 -5.37 -25.61 -3.35
C LEU A 32 -6.02 -25.48 -4.74
N PHE A 33 -5.46 -24.65 -5.60
CA PHE A 33 -5.81 -24.52 -7.01
C PHE A 33 -5.03 -25.57 -7.82
N TYR A 34 -5.69 -26.65 -8.17
CA TYR A 34 -5.06 -27.82 -8.77
C TYR A 34 -5.30 -27.86 -10.27
N ARG A 35 -4.25 -27.77 -11.10
CA ARG A 35 -4.34 -27.72 -12.56
C ARG A 35 -4.80 -29.03 -13.15
N LEU A 36 -5.90 -29.01 -13.90
CA LEU A 36 -6.45 -30.13 -14.67
C LEU A 36 -6.88 -29.65 -16.05
N GLY A 37 -6.06 -29.93 -17.07
CA GLY A 37 -6.28 -29.42 -18.43
C GLY A 37 -6.32 -27.89 -18.46
N ASP A 38 -7.41 -27.30 -18.93
CA ASP A 38 -7.59 -25.86 -19.07
C ASP A 38 -8.22 -25.18 -17.84
N PHE A 39 -8.35 -25.93 -16.72
CA PHE A 39 -8.94 -25.44 -15.49
C PHE A 39 -8.02 -25.62 -14.29
N TYR A 40 -8.16 -24.73 -13.32
CA TYR A 40 -7.80 -25.01 -11.93
C TYR A 40 -9.05 -25.49 -11.21
N GLU A 41 -8.99 -26.70 -10.68
CA GLU A 41 -10.09 -27.32 -9.95
C GLU A 41 -9.75 -27.39 -8.46
N MET A 42 -10.73 -27.09 -7.61
CA MET A 42 -10.68 -27.25 -6.16
C MET A 42 -11.65 -28.34 -5.74
N PHE A 43 -11.31 -29.08 -4.68
CA PHE A 43 -12.11 -30.20 -4.21
C PHE A 43 -12.40 -30.12 -2.72
N PHE A 44 -13.43 -30.85 -2.29
CA PHE A 44 -13.83 -30.98 -0.89
C PHE A 44 -14.11 -29.61 -0.25
N GLU A 45 -13.57 -29.36 0.95
CA GLU A 45 -13.74 -28.13 1.70
C GLU A 45 -13.29 -26.86 0.92
N ASP A 46 -12.18 -26.98 0.17
CA ASP A 46 -11.70 -25.88 -0.67
C ASP A 46 -12.74 -25.48 -1.72
N ALA A 47 -13.42 -26.46 -2.32
CA ALA A 47 -14.46 -26.21 -3.31
C ALA A 47 -15.70 -25.54 -2.68
N GLU A 48 -16.10 -25.96 -1.47
CA GLU A 48 -17.23 -25.37 -0.76
C GLU A 48 -16.94 -23.91 -0.38
N ILE A 49 -15.71 -23.64 0.14
CA ILE A 49 -15.26 -22.28 0.46
C ILE A 49 -15.25 -21.40 -0.79
N VAL A 50 -14.54 -21.84 -1.85
CA VAL A 50 -14.36 -21.02 -3.05
C VAL A 50 -15.68 -20.80 -3.80
N SER A 51 -16.56 -21.83 -3.85
CA SER A 51 -17.90 -21.69 -4.43
C SER A 51 -18.72 -20.60 -3.73
N ARG A 52 -18.67 -20.57 -2.39
CA ARG A 52 -19.38 -19.56 -1.59
C ARG A 52 -18.76 -18.16 -1.74
N GLU A 53 -17.43 -18.06 -1.63
CA GLU A 53 -16.74 -16.78 -1.61
C GLU A 53 -16.68 -16.08 -2.97
N LEU A 54 -16.65 -16.85 -4.06
CA LEU A 54 -16.56 -16.36 -5.44
C LEU A 54 -17.84 -16.53 -6.25
N GLU A 55 -18.91 -17.06 -5.63
CA GLU A 55 -20.21 -17.33 -6.28
C GLU A 55 -20.08 -18.28 -7.48
N LEU A 56 -19.19 -19.28 -7.36
CA LEU A 56 -19.01 -20.29 -8.41
C LEU A 56 -19.96 -21.46 -8.24
N THR A 57 -20.33 -22.09 -9.35
CA THR A 57 -21.15 -23.28 -9.33
C THR A 57 -20.42 -24.44 -8.67
N LEU A 58 -20.97 -24.98 -7.57
CA LEU A 58 -20.49 -26.20 -6.93
C LEU A 58 -21.05 -27.42 -7.69
N THR A 59 -20.13 -28.25 -8.16
CA THR A 59 -20.43 -29.50 -8.87
C THR A 59 -19.83 -30.67 -8.12
N GLY A 60 -19.87 -31.90 -8.71
CA GLY A 60 -19.27 -33.07 -8.11
C GLY A 60 -18.45 -33.87 -9.12
N LYS A 61 -17.25 -34.32 -8.73
CA LYS A 61 -16.36 -35.18 -9.52
C LYS A 61 -16.26 -36.58 -8.92
N SER A 62 -16.26 -37.62 -9.76
CA SER A 62 -16.01 -39.00 -9.30
C SER A 62 -14.59 -39.11 -8.76
N CYS A 63 -14.45 -39.58 -7.52
CA CYS A 63 -13.17 -39.61 -6.79
C CYS A 63 -12.70 -41.05 -6.46
N GLY A 64 -13.46 -42.06 -6.87
CA GLY A 64 -13.23 -43.49 -6.51
C GLY A 64 -14.08 -43.98 -5.32
N LEU A 65 -14.83 -43.08 -4.69
CA LEU A 65 -15.81 -43.37 -3.66
C LEU A 65 -17.23 -43.41 -4.26
N PRO A 66 -18.21 -44.02 -3.57
CA PRO A 66 -19.62 -44.02 -4.00
C PRO A 66 -20.19 -42.58 -4.12
N GLU A 67 -19.77 -41.68 -3.24
CA GLU A 67 -20.15 -40.28 -3.28
C GLU A 67 -19.17 -39.46 -4.14
N ARG A 68 -19.71 -38.47 -4.85
CA ARG A 68 -18.90 -37.55 -5.63
C ARG A 68 -18.24 -36.53 -4.73
N ALA A 69 -16.95 -36.25 -4.95
CA ALA A 69 -16.27 -35.14 -4.24
C ALA A 69 -16.85 -33.79 -4.70
N PRO A 70 -17.25 -32.90 -3.79
CA PRO A 70 -17.56 -31.50 -4.14
C PRO A 70 -16.42 -30.91 -4.96
N MET A 71 -16.74 -30.18 -6.02
CA MET A 71 -15.76 -29.58 -6.93
C MET A 71 -16.28 -28.26 -7.50
N CYS A 72 -15.42 -27.27 -7.56
CA CYS A 72 -15.58 -26.09 -8.40
C CYS A 72 -14.28 -25.83 -9.16
N GLY A 73 -14.33 -25.01 -10.20
CA GLY A 73 -13.15 -24.74 -11.02
C GLY A 73 -13.24 -23.42 -11.76
N VAL A 74 -12.07 -22.88 -12.08
CA VAL A 74 -11.91 -21.63 -12.83
C VAL A 74 -11.01 -21.87 -14.04
N PRO A 75 -11.25 -21.21 -15.20
CA PRO A 75 -10.37 -21.30 -16.34
C PRO A 75 -8.96 -20.79 -15.98
N PHE A 76 -7.91 -21.47 -16.44
CA PHE A 76 -6.55 -21.12 -16.05
C PHE A 76 -6.13 -19.71 -16.47
N HIS A 77 -6.61 -19.24 -17.61
CA HIS A 77 -6.30 -17.91 -18.14
C HIS A 77 -6.99 -16.77 -17.37
N ALA A 78 -7.99 -17.08 -16.53
CA ALA A 78 -8.71 -16.09 -15.72
C ALA A 78 -8.41 -16.23 -14.22
N VAL A 79 -7.47 -17.11 -13.83
CA VAL A 79 -7.24 -17.47 -12.43
C VAL A 79 -6.83 -16.27 -11.57
N ASP A 80 -6.05 -15.33 -12.10
CA ASP A 80 -5.50 -14.21 -11.32
C ASP A 80 -6.60 -13.32 -10.74
N SER A 81 -7.65 -13.04 -11.49
CA SER A 81 -8.80 -12.25 -11.00
C SER A 81 -9.57 -12.96 -9.86
N TYR A 82 -9.65 -14.27 -9.89
CA TYR A 82 -10.28 -15.06 -8.82
C TYR A 82 -9.37 -15.16 -7.59
N LEU A 83 -8.06 -15.30 -7.80
CA LEU A 83 -7.06 -15.29 -6.72
C LEU A 83 -7.09 -13.98 -5.95
N THR A 84 -7.08 -12.85 -6.66
CA THR A 84 -7.16 -11.52 -6.05
C THR A 84 -8.38 -11.40 -5.13
N ARG A 85 -9.56 -11.75 -5.60
CA ARG A 85 -10.79 -11.69 -4.81
C ARG A 85 -10.77 -12.58 -3.55
N LEU A 86 -10.11 -13.74 -3.61
CA LEU A 86 -9.95 -14.62 -2.45
C LEU A 86 -8.94 -14.06 -1.44
N VAL A 87 -7.83 -13.56 -1.95
CA VAL A 87 -6.74 -13.05 -1.15
C VAL A 87 -7.16 -11.76 -0.42
N GLU A 88 -7.92 -10.88 -1.05
CA GLU A 88 -8.53 -9.70 -0.41
C GLU A 88 -9.45 -10.06 0.76
N LYS A 89 -10.06 -11.25 0.72
CA LYS A 89 -10.85 -11.79 1.83
C LYS A 89 -10.02 -12.53 2.90
N GLY A 90 -8.70 -12.55 2.75
CA GLY A 90 -7.77 -13.11 3.71
C GLY A 90 -7.42 -14.58 3.51
N TYR A 91 -7.87 -15.21 2.44
CA TYR A 91 -7.50 -16.58 2.13
C TYR A 91 -6.10 -16.63 1.49
N LYS A 92 -5.38 -17.74 1.74
CA LYS A 92 -4.12 -18.08 1.04
C LYS A 92 -4.43 -19.11 -0.02
N ALA A 93 -3.83 -18.96 -1.20
CA ALA A 93 -4.03 -19.89 -2.31
C ALA A 93 -2.71 -20.53 -2.75
N ALA A 94 -2.65 -21.85 -2.81
CA ALA A 94 -1.52 -22.61 -3.36
C ALA A 94 -1.81 -22.99 -4.81
N ILE A 95 -0.95 -22.58 -5.73
CA ILE A 95 -1.08 -22.86 -7.16
C ILE A 95 -0.30 -24.11 -7.51
N CYS A 96 -1.01 -25.19 -7.80
CA CYS A 96 -0.44 -26.46 -8.20
C CYS A 96 -0.51 -26.60 -9.72
N GLU A 97 0.62 -26.49 -10.41
CA GLU A 97 0.75 -26.50 -11.87
C GLU A 97 1.33 -27.80 -12.39
N GLN A 98 1.07 -28.10 -13.66
CA GLN A 98 1.67 -29.23 -14.38
C GLN A 98 3.11 -28.84 -14.76
N VAL A 99 4.09 -29.56 -14.22
CA VAL A 99 5.52 -29.32 -14.48
C VAL A 99 6.11 -30.27 -15.53
N GLU A 100 5.27 -31.12 -16.12
CA GLU A 100 5.65 -32.07 -17.17
C GLU A 100 4.71 -31.90 -18.36
N ASP A 101 5.25 -32.06 -19.60
CA ASP A 101 4.43 -32.00 -20.81
C ASP A 101 3.46 -33.22 -20.87
N PRO A 102 2.16 -32.98 -20.95
CA PRO A 102 1.17 -34.06 -21.07
C PRO A 102 1.40 -35.03 -22.25
N LYS A 103 2.07 -34.57 -23.34
CA LYS A 103 2.37 -35.36 -24.52
C LYS A 103 3.50 -36.39 -24.28
N THR A 104 4.40 -36.11 -23.33
CA THR A 104 5.58 -36.93 -23.02
C THR A 104 5.41 -37.78 -21.75
N ALA A 105 4.42 -37.46 -20.92
CA ALA A 105 4.19 -38.11 -19.64
C ALA A 105 3.79 -39.57 -19.77
N LYS A 106 4.53 -40.48 -19.11
CA LYS A 106 4.19 -41.89 -18.95
C LYS A 106 3.33 -42.06 -17.71
N GLY A 107 2.01 -41.78 -17.81
CA GLY A 107 1.09 -41.93 -16.69
C GLY A 107 0.45 -40.62 -16.27
N MET A 108 0.33 -40.38 -14.95
CA MET A 108 -0.20 -39.11 -14.45
C MET A 108 0.85 -38.00 -14.57
N VAL A 109 0.52 -36.94 -15.27
CA VAL A 109 1.37 -35.72 -15.42
C VAL A 109 1.79 -35.22 -14.04
N LYS A 110 3.09 -35.00 -13.87
CA LYS A 110 3.66 -34.47 -12.62
C LYS A 110 3.13 -33.05 -12.33
N ARG A 111 2.75 -32.80 -11.09
CA ARG A 111 2.25 -31.52 -10.61
C ARG A 111 2.95 -31.14 -9.33
N GLU A 112 3.27 -29.86 -9.21
CA GLU A 112 3.93 -29.30 -8.03
C GLU A 112 3.32 -27.95 -7.70
N VAL A 113 3.37 -27.54 -6.43
CA VAL A 113 3.01 -26.20 -6.03
C VAL A 113 4.15 -25.26 -6.41
N ILE A 114 3.85 -24.39 -7.38
CA ILE A 114 4.81 -23.42 -7.93
C ILE A 114 4.80 -22.09 -7.20
N ARG A 115 3.70 -21.74 -6.52
CA ARG A 115 3.53 -20.46 -5.82
C ARG A 115 2.43 -20.55 -4.78
N ILE A 116 2.59 -19.81 -3.68
CA ILE A 116 1.54 -19.50 -2.71
C ILE A 116 1.22 -18.02 -2.82
N VAL A 117 -0.03 -17.69 -3.07
CA VAL A 117 -0.52 -16.31 -3.17
C VAL A 117 -1.14 -15.91 -1.84
N THR A 118 -0.65 -14.79 -1.29
CA THR A 118 -1.16 -14.16 -0.08
C THR A 118 -1.42 -12.67 -0.38
N PRO A 119 -2.06 -11.89 0.50
CA PRO A 119 -2.32 -10.47 0.24
C PRO A 119 -1.08 -9.68 -0.17
N GLY A 120 0.03 -9.89 0.53
CA GLY A 120 1.28 -9.18 0.27
C GLY A 120 2.13 -9.78 -0.86
N THR A 121 1.83 -11.01 -1.31
CA THR A 121 2.56 -11.69 -2.40
C THR A 121 1.78 -11.76 -3.71
N ASN A 122 0.66 -11.05 -3.82
CA ASN A 122 -0.08 -10.96 -5.06
C ASN A 122 0.72 -10.15 -6.09
N LEU A 123 0.92 -10.75 -7.29
CA LEU A 123 1.65 -10.14 -8.42
C LEU A 123 0.71 -9.70 -9.54
N ASP A 124 -0.60 -9.79 -9.34
CA ASP A 124 -1.57 -9.37 -10.32
C ASP A 124 -1.58 -7.83 -10.43
N MET A 125 -1.00 -7.35 -11.52
CA MET A 125 -0.83 -5.92 -11.78
C MET A 125 -2.15 -5.19 -12.07
N GLU A 126 -3.18 -5.93 -12.52
CA GLU A 126 -4.49 -5.34 -12.82
C GLU A 126 -5.27 -5.02 -11.52
N SER A 127 -4.97 -5.77 -10.44
CA SER A 127 -5.62 -5.59 -9.14
C SER A 127 -4.92 -4.57 -8.25
N ILE A 128 -3.64 -4.29 -8.47
CA ILE A 128 -2.86 -3.36 -7.65
C ILE A 128 -2.91 -1.97 -8.29
N GLU A 129 -3.35 -0.96 -7.53
CA GLU A 129 -3.30 0.43 -7.99
C GLU A 129 -1.87 0.81 -8.43
N GLU A 130 -1.73 1.37 -9.64
CA GLU A 130 -0.41 1.68 -10.22
C GLU A 130 0.45 2.59 -9.34
N GLY A 131 -0.17 3.56 -8.67
CA GLY A 131 0.50 4.53 -7.80
C GLY A 131 0.71 4.08 -6.36
N LYS A 132 0.47 2.79 -6.02
CA LYS A 132 0.65 2.25 -4.65
C LYS A 132 1.57 1.04 -4.64
N ASN A 133 2.28 0.88 -3.52
CA ASN A 133 3.05 -0.31 -3.19
C ASN A 133 2.15 -1.38 -2.56
N ASN A 134 2.57 -2.65 -2.68
CA ASN A 134 1.94 -3.79 -2.02
C ASN A 134 2.89 -4.38 -0.97
N PHE A 135 2.92 -3.77 0.21
CA PHE A 135 3.88 -4.14 1.24
C PHE A 135 3.45 -5.37 2.06
N ILE A 136 4.44 -6.22 2.35
CA ILE A 136 4.42 -7.21 3.43
C ILE A 136 5.25 -6.65 4.58
N PHE A 137 4.72 -6.73 5.79
CA PHE A 137 5.36 -6.27 7.01
C PHE A 137 5.71 -7.48 7.89
N CYS A 138 6.98 -7.68 8.19
CA CYS A 138 7.43 -8.72 9.11
C CYS A 138 7.90 -8.09 10.41
N ILE A 139 7.44 -8.63 11.54
CA ILE A 139 7.81 -8.16 12.86
C ILE A 139 8.26 -9.30 13.78
N LEU A 140 9.40 -9.11 14.42
CA LEU A 140 9.83 -9.85 15.60
C LEU A 140 9.57 -8.97 16.82
N TYR A 141 8.40 -9.13 17.40
CA TYR A 141 7.96 -8.35 18.55
C TYR A 141 8.67 -8.81 19.83
N SER A 142 9.12 -7.86 20.62
CA SER A 142 9.68 -8.05 21.95
C SER A 142 9.01 -7.09 22.94
N ARG A 143 8.40 -7.62 24.00
CA ARG A 143 7.75 -6.81 25.05
C ARG A 143 8.78 -5.98 25.85
N GLN A 144 9.99 -6.51 26.01
CA GLN A 144 11.09 -5.85 26.71
C GLN A 144 12.29 -5.74 25.79
N GLY A 145 12.53 -4.56 25.24
CA GLY A 145 13.63 -4.29 24.34
C GLY A 145 13.20 -3.92 22.92
N LYS A 146 14.15 -4.00 21.99
CA LYS A 146 13.92 -3.62 20.60
C LYS A 146 13.16 -4.70 19.85
N SER A 147 12.12 -4.32 19.18
CA SER A 147 11.44 -5.12 18.15
C SER A 147 12.07 -4.84 16.79
N GLY A 148 12.31 -5.91 16.01
CA GLY A 148 12.77 -5.79 14.63
C GLY A 148 11.57 -5.68 13.68
N ILE A 149 11.72 -4.86 12.65
CA ILE A 149 10.72 -4.67 11.60
C ILE A 149 11.41 -4.77 10.26
N SER A 150 10.85 -5.55 9.34
CA SER A 150 11.23 -5.54 7.93
C SER A 150 10.00 -5.44 7.05
N VAL A 151 10.11 -4.71 5.94
CA VAL A 151 9.01 -4.44 5.02
C VAL A 151 9.50 -4.65 3.60
N ALA A 152 8.76 -5.41 2.80
CA ALA A 152 9.11 -5.63 1.40
C ALA A 152 7.90 -5.46 0.48
N ASP A 153 8.15 -4.94 -0.70
CA ASP A 153 7.21 -4.99 -1.83
C ASP A 153 7.79 -5.91 -2.90
N VAL A 154 7.17 -7.07 -3.04
CA VAL A 154 7.60 -8.11 -3.99
C VAL A 154 7.44 -7.64 -5.44
N THR A 155 6.51 -6.72 -5.70
CA THR A 155 6.20 -6.24 -7.06
C THR A 155 7.23 -5.22 -7.58
N THR A 156 7.91 -4.50 -6.68
CA THR A 156 8.90 -3.47 -7.02
C THR A 156 10.33 -3.86 -6.61
N GLY A 157 10.48 -4.84 -5.71
CA GLY A 157 11.76 -5.26 -5.15
C GLY A 157 12.28 -4.33 -4.04
N GLU A 158 11.44 -3.44 -3.51
CA GLU A 158 11.79 -2.62 -2.35
C GLU A 158 11.86 -3.45 -1.07
N PHE A 159 12.90 -3.21 -0.25
CA PHE A 159 13.10 -3.90 1.01
C PHE A 159 13.68 -2.98 2.07
N TYR A 160 12.96 -2.80 3.18
CA TYR A 160 13.29 -1.89 4.27
C TYR A 160 13.46 -2.63 5.59
N VAL A 161 14.37 -2.14 6.44
CA VAL A 161 14.62 -2.72 7.76
C VAL A 161 14.84 -1.63 8.80
N THR A 162 14.22 -1.79 9.97
CA THR A 162 14.44 -0.93 11.13
C THR A 162 14.27 -1.70 12.45
N GLU A 163 14.70 -1.07 13.53
CA GLU A 163 14.42 -1.51 14.90
C GLU A 163 13.75 -0.38 15.68
N THR A 164 12.76 -0.73 16.49
CA THR A 164 12.04 0.24 17.30
C THR A 164 11.67 -0.34 18.67
N GLU A 165 11.38 0.52 19.62
CA GLU A 165 10.94 0.15 20.97
C GLU A 165 9.57 0.74 21.27
N GLY A 166 8.71 -0.08 21.85
CA GLY A 166 7.37 0.32 22.29
C GLY A 166 6.30 0.18 21.21
N ASP A 167 5.13 -0.27 21.63
CA ASP A 167 3.99 -0.63 20.78
C ASP A 167 3.51 0.53 19.91
N ARG A 168 3.51 1.74 20.43
CA ARG A 168 3.10 2.93 19.68
C ARG A 168 3.94 3.18 18.42
N LYS A 169 5.27 3.07 18.54
CA LYS A 169 6.15 3.25 17.38
C LYS A 169 5.98 2.13 16.34
N ILE A 170 5.70 0.91 16.82
CA ILE A 170 5.36 -0.21 15.95
C ILE A 170 4.08 0.10 15.19
N TYR A 171 3.06 0.59 15.88
CA TYR A 171 1.80 1.00 15.25
C TYR A 171 2.01 2.11 14.21
N ASP A 172 2.83 3.13 14.51
CA ASP A 172 3.15 4.20 13.56
C ASP A 172 3.86 3.68 12.30
N GLU A 173 4.75 2.67 12.42
CA GLU A 173 5.37 2.01 11.26
C GLU A 173 4.35 1.17 10.46
N ILE A 174 3.43 0.46 11.12
CA ILE A 174 2.34 -0.27 10.44
C ILE A 174 1.49 0.69 9.61
N VAL A 175 1.07 1.81 10.22
CA VAL A 175 0.27 2.83 9.53
C VAL A 175 1.05 3.50 8.40
N ARG A 176 2.35 3.75 8.60
CA ARG A 176 3.24 4.36 7.62
C ARG A 176 3.33 3.55 6.32
N TYR A 177 3.50 2.24 6.43
CA TYR A 177 3.60 1.38 5.25
C TYR A 177 2.24 0.89 4.76
N SER A 178 1.21 0.93 5.60
CA SER A 178 -0.13 0.40 5.30
C SER A 178 -0.07 -0.95 4.58
N PRO A 179 0.59 -1.97 5.18
CA PRO A 179 0.85 -3.22 4.49
C PRO A 179 -0.44 -4.00 4.25
N SER A 180 -0.46 -4.81 3.20
CA SER A 180 -1.56 -5.74 2.93
C SER A 180 -1.55 -6.95 3.86
N GLU A 181 -0.36 -7.31 4.37
CA GLU A 181 -0.16 -8.46 5.25
C GLU A 181 0.92 -8.17 6.30
N ILE A 182 0.65 -8.56 7.55
CA ILE A 182 1.64 -8.61 8.63
C ILE A 182 1.95 -10.07 8.93
N ILE A 183 3.24 -10.42 8.93
CA ILE A 183 3.75 -11.70 9.41
C ILE A 183 4.53 -11.46 10.70
N CYS A 184 4.27 -12.24 11.74
CA CYS A 184 4.78 -11.96 13.07
C CYS A 184 5.11 -13.23 13.87
N ASN A 185 5.87 -13.06 14.96
CA ASN A 185 6.01 -14.10 15.97
C ASN A 185 4.78 -14.14 16.91
N ASP A 186 4.58 -15.24 17.65
CA ASP A 186 3.42 -15.42 18.54
C ASP A 186 3.32 -14.32 19.62
N SER A 187 4.46 -13.79 20.08
CA SER A 187 4.47 -12.71 21.08
C SER A 187 3.79 -11.42 20.61
N PHE A 188 3.74 -11.16 19.29
CA PHE A 188 3.00 -10.00 18.75
C PHE A 188 1.49 -10.09 19.00
N MET A 189 0.94 -11.30 19.02
CA MET A 189 -0.47 -11.52 19.32
C MET A 189 -0.83 -11.23 20.78
N LEU A 190 0.19 -11.13 21.64
CA LEU A 190 0.09 -10.81 23.08
C LEU A 190 0.56 -9.38 23.38
N SER A 191 0.75 -8.54 22.37
CA SER A 191 1.11 -7.12 22.53
C SER A 191 -0.08 -6.30 23.05
N ASP A 192 0.20 -5.13 23.59
CA ASP A 192 -0.83 -4.16 24.02
C ASP A 192 -1.38 -3.34 22.84
N LEU A 193 -1.02 -3.72 21.59
CA LEU A 193 -1.56 -3.12 20.37
C LEU A 193 -3.03 -3.52 20.16
N ASP A 194 -3.83 -2.59 19.70
CA ASP A 194 -5.19 -2.89 19.26
C ASP A 194 -5.18 -3.66 17.93
N LEU A 195 -5.02 -4.99 18.03
CA LEU A 195 -5.00 -5.88 16.87
C LEU A 195 -6.34 -5.92 16.13
N LYS A 196 -7.44 -5.60 16.84
CA LYS A 196 -8.77 -5.49 16.23
C LYS A 196 -8.83 -4.28 15.31
N ASP A 197 -8.33 -3.14 15.76
CA ASP A 197 -8.21 -1.93 14.95
C ASP A 197 -7.36 -2.17 13.68
N ILE A 198 -6.24 -2.86 13.81
CA ILE A 198 -5.37 -3.22 12.67
C ILE A 198 -6.13 -4.10 11.65
N ARG A 199 -6.90 -5.09 12.10
CA ARG A 199 -7.64 -6.00 11.22
C ARG A 199 -8.89 -5.36 10.61
N GLU A 200 -9.72 -4.72 11.42
CA GLU A 200 -11.05 -4.26 10.99
C GLU A 200 -11.00 -2.88 10.34
N ARG A 201 -10.27 -1.92 10.92
CA ARG A 201 -10.19 -0.55 10.41
C ARG A 201 -9.14 -0.36 9.31
N LEU A 202 -7.94 -0.93 9.51
CA LEU A 202 -6.88 -0.84 8.51
C LEU A 202 -7.00 -1.93 7.44
N GLY A 203 -7.79 -2.99 7.68
CA GLY A 203 -7.99 -4.09 6.73
C GLY A 203 -6.75 -4.99 6.55
N ILE A 204 -5.83 -5.00 7.53
CA ILE A 204 -4.56 -5.71 7.42
C ILE A 204 -4.69 -7.13 7.95
N ILE A 205 -4.22 -8.09 7.19
CA ILE A 205 -4.24 -9.50 7.58
C ILE A 205 -3.00 -9.82 8.40
N ILE A 206 -3.18 -10.45 9.58
CA ILE A 206 -2.09 -10.80 10.49
C ILE A 206 -1.93 -12.31 10.52
N ASN A 207 -0.74 -12.79 10.17
CA ASN A 207 -0.33 -14.19 10.16
C ASN A 207 0.84 -14.43 11.10
N THR A 208 0.78 -15.47 11.92
CA THR A 208 1.90 -15.89 12.78
C THR A 208 2.84 -16.83 12.04
N LEU A 209 4.13 -16.69 12.29
CA LEU A 209 5.17 -17.60 11.82
C LEU A 209 5.77 -18.39 12.98
N GLY A 210 6.10 -19.65 12.73
CA GLY A 210 6.76 -20.48 13.73
C GLY A 210 8.15 -19.94 14.11
N PRO A 211 8.63 -20.26 15.34
CA PRO A 211 9.91 -19.73 15.87
C PRO A 211 11.12 -19.99 14.96
N HIS A 212 11.11 -21.06 14.17
CA HIS A 212 12.18 -21.43 13.24
C HIS A 212 12.39 -20.44 12.09
N TYR A 213 11.42 -19.55 11.81
CA TYR A 213 11.62 -18.46 10.86
C TYR A 213 12.53 -17.36 11.40
N PHE A 214 12.51 -17.14 12.71
CA PHE A 214 13.25 -16.09 13.40
C PHE A 214 14.57 -16.56 14.03
N ASP A 215 15.01 -17.79 13.72
CA ASP A 215 16.32 -18.29 14.19
C ASP A 215 17.46 -17.43 13.65
N GLU A 216 18.28 -16.88 14.55
CA GLU A 216 19.32 -15.90 14.21
C GLU A 216 20.36 -16.46 13.22
N ALA A 217 20.75 -17.71 13.37
CA ALA A 217 21.75 -18.34 12.49
C ALA A 217 21.18 -18.60 11.10
N ALA A 218 19.95 -19.11 11.04
CA ALA A 218 19.25 -19.39 9.77
C ALA A 218 18.95 -18.10 9.00
N THR A 219 18.44 -17.07 9.67
CA THR A 219 18.10 -15.79 9.05
C THR A 219 19.34 -15.06 8.54
N ARG A 220 20.42 -15.06 9.31
CA ARG A 220 21.71 -14.52 8.88
C ARG A 220 22.23 -15.22 7.63
N LYS A 221 22.18 -16.55 7.59
CA LYS A 221 22.61 -17.34 6.43
C LYS A 221 21.82 -16.96 5.18
N VAL A 222 20.50 -16.90 5.27
CA VAL A 222 19.62 -16.52 4.14
C VAL A 222 19.97 -15.14 3.61
N LEU A 223 20.20 -14.14 4.48
CA LEU A 223 20.59 -12.79 4.07
C LEU A 223 21.94 -12.77 3.32
N LEU A 224 22.97 -13.43 3.87
CA LEU A 224 24.28 -13.46 3.26
C LEU A 224 24.29 -14.16 1.90
N GLU A 225 23.58 -15.27 1.79
CA GLU A 225 23.44 -16.03 0.54
C GLU A 225 22.65 -15.24 -0.52
N HIS A 226 21.53 -14.61 -0.15
CA HIS A 226 20.69 -13.87 -1.09
C HIS A 226 21.42 -12.66 -1.68
N PHE A 227 22.07 -11.84 -0.84
CA PHE A 227 22.76 -10.64 -1.30
C PHE A 227 24.22 -10.87 -1.74
N GLY A 228 24.72 -12.10 -1.65
CA GLY A 228 26.10 -12.43 -2.03
C GLY A 228 27.16 -11.71 -1.22
N VAL A 229 26.90 -11.40 0.05
CA VAL A 229 27.80 -10.66 0.93
C VAL A 229 28.39 -11.55 2.03
N SER A 230 29.60 -11.23 2.50
CA SER A 230 30.29 -12.01 3.52
C SER A 230 29.91 -11.64 4.96
N SER A 231 29.29 -10.47 5.17
CA SER A 231 28.90 -10.01 6.51
C SER A 231 27.70 -9.07 6.47
N LEU A 232 26.95 -8.95 7.58
CA LEU A 232 25.83 -8.02 7.75
C LEU A 232 26.27 -6.54 7.76
N ILE A 233 27.56 -6.25 7.95
CA ILE A 233 28.12 -4.90 7.85
C ILE A 233 27.87 -4.32 6.44
N ALA A 234 28.08 -5.14 5.41
CA ALA A 234 27.85 -4.72 4.03
C ALA A 234 26.38 -4.34 3.74
N LEU A 235 25.45 -4.82 4.56
CA LEU A 235 24.03 -4.50 4.50
C LEU A 235 23.62 -3.40 5.49
N GLY A 236 24.57 -2.82 6.27
CA GLY A 236 24.32 -1.79 7.28
C GLY A 236 23.57 -2.30 8.52
N MET A 237 23.67 -3.59 8.85
CA MET A 237 22.93 -4.24 9.95
C MET A 237 23.82 -4.81 11.05
N ASP A 238 25.03 -4.30 11.21
CA ASP A 238 26.00 -4.82 12.19
C ASP A 238 25.50 -4.78 13.64
N ASP A 239 24.85 -3.70 14.03
CA ASP A 239 24.27 -3.43 15.35
C ASP A 239 22.78 -3.76 15.49
N LYS A 240 22.14 -4.35 14.45
CA LYS A 240 20.68 -4.56 14.35
C LYS A 240 20.33 -6.05 14.32
N ARG A 241 20.46 -6.72 15.47
CA ARG A 241 20.19 -8.17 15.55
C ARG A 241 18.73 -8.53 15.26
N THR A 242 17.78 -7.82 15.89
CA THR A 242 16.37 -8.09 15.70
C THR A 242 15.91 -7.67 14.29
N GLY A 243 16.46 -6.58 13.76
CA GLY A 243 16.25 -6.15 12.36
C GLY A 243 16.74 -7.20 11.36
N ALA A 244 17.94 -7.75 11.56
CA ALA A 244 18.48 -8.80 10.70
C ALA A 244 17.65 -10.09 10.79
N ALA A 245 17.22 -10.47 12.00
CA ALA A 245 16.35 -11.64 12.18
C ALA A 245 15.03 -11.50 11.42
N THR A 246 14.37 -10.32 11.47
CA THR A 246 13.13 -10.09 10.72
C THR A 246 13.35 -10.02 9.21
N ALA A 247 14.45 -9.41 8.76
CA ALA A 247 14.78 -9.36 7.34
C ALA A 247 15.01 -10.77 6.76
N GLY A 248 15.77 -11.61 7.47
CA GLY A 248 15.97 -13.00 7.07
C GLY A 248 14.69 -13.83 7.14
N ALA A 249 13.83 -13.61 8.15
CA ALA A 249 12.53 -14.26 8.26
C ALA A 249 11.61 -13.90 7.10
N LEU A 250 11.57 -12.61 6.73
CA LEU A 250 10.78 -12.14 5.59
C LEU A 250 11.27 -12.75 4.27
N LEU A 251 12.58 -12.75 4.01
CA LEU A 251 13.14 -13.40 2.82
C LEU A 251 12.81 -14.88 2.79
N LYS A 252 12.95 -15.60 3.90
CA LYS A 252 12.62 -17.02 3.99
C LYS A 252 11.14 -17.25 3.69
N TYR A 253 10.24 -16.42 4.24
CA TYR A 253 8.81 -16.47 3.93
C TYR A 253 8.53 -16.24 2.44
N LEU A 254 9.24 -15.27 1.82
CA LEU A 254 9.11 -15.00 0.39
C LEU A 254 9.63 -16.16 -0.46
N TYR A 255 10.75 -16.81 -0.10
CA TYR A 255 11.23 -18.03 -0.77
C TYR A 255 10.22 -19.17 -0.67
N ASP A 256 9.63 -19.38 0.51
CA ASP A 256 8.66 -20.43 0.74
C ASP A 256 7.35 -20.21 -0.02
N THR A 257 6.95 -18.95 -0.22
CA THR A 257 5.71 -18.59 -0.91
C THR A 257 5.89 -18.44 -2.41
N GLN A 258 6.97 -17.82 -2.88
CA GLN A 258 7.18 -17.54 -4.30
C GLN A 258 7.90 -18.64 -5.06
N LYS A 259 8.62 -19.52 -4.36
CA LYS A 259 9.34 -20.68 -4.94
C LYS A 259 10.31 -20.30 -6.09
N ASN A 260 10.88 -19.10 -6.06
CA ASN A 260 11.82 -18.58 -7.06
C ASN A 260 13.02 -17.90 -6.43
N SER A 261 13.93 -17.36 -7.26
CA SER A 261 15.20 -16.79 -6.81
C SER A 261 15.08 -15.41 -6.14
N LEU A 262 13.92 -14.75 -6.20
CA LEU A 262 13.70 -13.38 -5.71
C LEU A 262 14.75 -12.37 -6.21
N SER A 263 15.28 -12.57 -7.42
CA SER A 263 16.37 -11.76 -7.98
C SER A 263 16.01 -10.28 -8.20
N ASN A 264 14.72 -9.95 -8.11
CA ASN A 264 14.25 -8.57 -8.11
C ASN A 264 14.49 -7.83 -6.78
N ILE A 265 14.74 -8.54 -5.67
CA ILE A 265 15.14 -7.93 -4.40
C ILE A 265 16.66 -7.79 -4.39
N THR A 266 17.16 -6.67 -4.93
CA THR A 266 18.60 -6.45 -5.16
C THR A 266 19.33 -5.78 -4.00
N GLY A 267 18.63 -5.29 -2.97
CA GLY A 267 19.25 -4.60 -1.84
C GLY A 267 18.30 -4.33 -0.68
N ILE A 268 18.87 -3.95 0.44
CA ILE A 268 18.15 -3.59 1.67
C ILE A 268 18.41 -2.12 2.00
N SER A 269 17.36 -1.40 2.36
CA SER A 269 17.43 -0.04 2.90
C SER A 269 17.23 -0.07 4.41
N VAL A 270 18.34 0.06 5.16
CA VAL A 270 18.29 0.16 6.62
C VAL A 270 18.09 1.62 7.01
N TYR A 271 17.08 1.89 7.83
CA TYR A 271 16.82 3.23 8.32
C TYR A 271 16.69 3.28 9.84
N ALA A 272 17.05 4.45 10.41
CA ALA A 272 16.87 4.72 11.82
C ALA A 272 15.62 5.57 12.05
N SER A 273 14.93 5.32 13.16
CA SER A 273 13.88 6.21 13.65
C SER A 273 14.48 7.62 13.84
N GLY A 274 13.96 8.64 13.16
CA GLY A 274 14.45 10.03 13.23
C GLY A 274 15.10 10.57 11.94
N LYS A 275 15.30 9.74 10.90
CA LYS A 275 15.70 10.23 9.58
C LYS A 275 14.58 11.01 8.87
N TYR A 276 13.35 10.72 9.22
CA TYR A 276 12.15 11.33 8.66
C TYR A 276 11.30 11.98 9.75
N MET A 277 10.51 12.98 9.36
CA MET A 277 9.50 13.59 10.21
C MET A 277 8.51 12.52 10.67
N LEU A 278 8.26 12.47 11.97
CA LEU A 278 7.28 11.54 12.52
C LEU A 278 5.88 12.13 12.34
N LEU A 279 5.02 11.36 11.67
CA LEU A 279 3.61 11.65 11.46
C LEU A 279 2.81 10.47 12.01
N ASP A 280 2.05 10.68 13.07
CA ASP A 280 1.18 9.63 13.60
C ASP A 280 -0.05 9.42 12.72
N SER A 281 -0.78 8.34 12.95
CA SER A 281 -1.97 7.96 12.17
C SER A 281 -3.05 9.04 12.19
N SER A 282 -3.25 9.69 13.34
CA SER A 282 -4.22 10.78 13.50
C SER A 282 -3.82 12.00 12.66
N THR A 283 -2.54 12.37 12.66
CA THR A 283 -2.01 13.49 11.89
C THR A 283 -2.13 13.25 10.38
N ARG A 284 -1.77 12.05 9.90
CA ARG A 284 -1.91 11.68 8.48
C ARG A 284 -3.35 11.82 8.01
N ARG A 285 -4.28 11.31 8.80
CA ARG A 285 -5.72 11.39 8.54
C ARG A 285 -6.23 12.83 8.61
N ASN A 286 -5.90 13.57 9.67
CA ASN A 286 -6.39 14.92 9.89
C ASN A 286 -5.88 15.92 8.87
N LEU A 287 -4.66 15.74 8.34
CA LEU A 287 -4.09 16.55 7.27
C LEU A 287 -4.49 16.09 5.87
N GLU A 288 -5.19 14.96 5.75
CA GLU A 288 -5.62 14.37 4.47
C GLU A 288 -4.46 14.29 3.46
N LEU A 289 -3.36 13.67 3.88
CA LEU A 289 -2.12 13.67 3.11
C LEU A 289 -2.26 12.93 1.78
N THR A 290 -2.76 11.71 1.79
CA THR A 290 -2.84 10.84 0.61
C THR A 290 -4.27 10.55 0.17
N GLN A 291 -5.24 10.64 1.09
CA GLN A 291 -6.66 10.42 0.84
C GLN A 291 -7.53 11.25 1.78
N THR A 292 -8.78 11.52 1.37
CA THR A 292 -9.75 12.25 2.19
C THR A 292 -10.28 11.40 3.34
N MET A 293 -10.61 12.04 4.48
CA MET A 293 -11.12 11.36 5.68
C MET A 293 -12.43 10.60 5.45
N ARG A 294 -13.38 11.20 4.72
CA ARG A 294 -14.73 10.68 4.54
C ARG A 294 -14.84 9.65 3.42
N GLU A 295 -14.34 10.00 2.23
CA GLU A 295 -14.56 9.21 1.03
C GLU A 295 -13.38 8.28 0.70
N LYS A 296 -12.27 8.39 1.44
CA LYS A 296 -11.00 7.67 1.19
C LYS A 296 -10.52 7.78 -0.27
N LYS A 297 -10.80 8.94 -0.91
CA LYS A 297 -10.40 9.24 -2.28
C LYS A 297 -9.14 10.09 -2.32
N LYS A 298 -8.34 9.93 -3.37
CA LYS A 298 -7.16 10.78 -3.65
C LYS A 298 -7.56 12.23 -3.89
N ARG A 299 -8.63 12.49 -4.65
CA ARG A 299 -9.12 13.84 -4.93
C ARG A 299 -9.53 14.56 -3.64
N GLY A 300 -8.92 15.70 -3.37
CA GLY A 300 -9.12 16.46 -2.14
C GLY A 300 -8.03 16.25 -1.10
N SER A 301 -7.00 15.44 -1.38
CA SER A 301 -5.82 15.25 -0.52
C SER A 301 -4.65 16.13 -0.96
N LEU A 302 -3.57 16.19 -0.14
CA LEU A 302 -2.32 16.84 -0.53
C LEU A 302 -1.70 16.14 -1.74
N LEU A 303 -1.69 14.82 -1.76
CA LEU A 303 -1.19 14.03 -2.88
C LEU A 303 -1.89 14.42 -4.20
N TRP A 304 -3.19 14.61 -4.20
CA TRP A 304 -3.91 15.05 -5.40
C TRP A 304 -3.45 16.42 -5.91
N VAL A 305 -3.04 17.31 -5.01
CA VAL A 305 -2.50 18.65 -5.39
C VAL A 305 -1.15 18.51 -6.07
N LEU A 306 -0.26 17.70 -5.49
CA LEU A 306 1.15 17.62 -5.86
C LEU A 306 1.41 16.62 -7.00
N ASP A 307 0.55 15.64 -7.20
CA ASP A 307 0.77 14.58 -8.18
C ASP A 307 0.42 15.04 -9.59
N ARG A 308 1.47 15.31 -10.35
CA ARG A 308 1.49 15.57 -11.78
C ARG A 308 2.58 14.72 -12.44
N THR A 309 2.94 13.61 -11.80
CA THR A 309 3.90 12.65 -12.33
C THR A 309 3.40 12.03 -13.63
N CYS A 310 4.33 11.63 -14.48
CA CYS A 310 4.05 10.99 -15.76
C CYS A 310 4.09 9.47 -15.65
N THR A 311 4.81 8.94 -14.65
CA THR A 311 5.07 7.52 -14.48
C THR A 311 4.46 6.96 -13.19
N ALA A 312 4.09 5.69 -13.19
CA ALA A 312 3.62 5.00 -11.99
C ALA A 312 4.70 4.96 -10.87
N MET A 313 5.97 4.80 -11.25
CA MET A 313 7.12 4.84 -10.34
C MET A 313 7.25 6.21 -9.67
N GLY A 314 7.10 7.30 -10.44
CA GLY A 314 7.07 8.67 -9.91
C GLY A 314 5.92 8.89 -8.94
N ALA A 315 4.72 8.39 -9.26
CA ALA A 315 3.56 8.49 -8.37
C ALA A 315 3.81 7.77 -7.02
N ARG A 316 4.36 6.56 -7.02
CA ARG A 316 4.76 5.83 -5.81
C ARG A 316 5.83 6.60 -5.02
N LYS A 317 6.81 7.14 -5.71
CA LYS A 317 7.89 7.92 -5.08
C LYS A 317 7.36 9.19 -4.42
N LEU A 318 6.46 9.91 -5.06
CA LEU A 318 5.82 11.11 -4.47
C LEU A 318 4.97 10.74 -3.25
N HIS A 319 4.19 9.66 -3.33
CA HIS A 319 3.43 9.11 -2.20
C HIS A 319 4.37 8.85 -1.01
N GLN A 320 5.47 8.13 -1.25
CA GLN A 320 6.48 7.84 -0.24
C GLN A 320 7.08 9.12 0.36
N MET A 321 7.38 10.14 -0.45
CA MET A 321 7.96 11.40 0.03
C MET A 321 6.99 12.17 0.94
N ILE A 322 5.70 12.16 0.64
CA ILE A 322 4.66 12.80 1.48
C ILE A 322 4.54 12.07 2.82
N GLU A 323 4.61 10.75 2.81
CA GLU A 323 4.56 9.92 4.03
C GLU A 323 5.85 9.97 4.86
N GLN A 324 6.96 10.38 4.24
CA GLN A 324 8.30 10.38 4.82
C GLN A 324 9.03 11.71 4.55
N PRO A 325 8.53 12.86 5.08
CA PRO A 325 9.22 14.14 4.94
C PRO A 325 10.61 14.10 5.61
N LEU A 326 11.58 14.76 5.01
CA LEU A 326 12.96 14.78 5.52
C LEU A 326 13.10 15.67 6.75
N VAL A 327 14.04 15.31 7.64
CA VAL A 327 14.50 16.18 8.74
C VAL A 327 15.94 16.66 8.55
N ASP A 328 16.64 16.12 7.55
CA ASP A 328 17.97 16.58 7.17
C ASP A 328 17.87 17.80 6.25
N ARG A 329 18.33 18.96 6.75
CA ARG A 329 18.32 20.21 6.02
C ARG A 329 19.05 20.14 4.68
N SER A 330 20.21 19.49 4.65
CA SER A 330 21.03 19.40 3.44
C SER A 330 20.30 18.67 2.31
N LEU A 331 19.59 17.58 2.67
CA LEU A 331 18.78 16.82 1.71
C LEU A 331 17.52 17.56 1.27
N ILE A 332 16.92 18.35 2.17
CA ILE A 332 15.78 19.23 1.84
C ILE A 332 16.24 20.30 0.84
N GLU A 333 17.33 21.00 1.14
CA GLU A 333 17.87 22.05 0.28
C GLU A 333 18.28 21.49 -1.10
N LEU A 334 18.88 20.32 -1.14
CA LEU A 334 19.24 19.64 -2.38
C LEU A 334 18.04 19.38 -3.29
N ARG A 335 16.89 19.00 -2.71
CA ARG A 335 15.63 18.85 -3.47
C ARG A 335 15.05 20.19 -3.90
N LEU A 336 15.05 21.19 -3.02
CA LEU A 336 14.58 22.54 -3.33
C LEU A 336 15.39 23.17 -4.45
N ASP A 337 16.72 22.99 -4.45
CA ASP A 337 17.59 23.47 -5.52
C ASP A 337 17.26 22.81 -6.87
N ALA A 338 16.98 21.51 -6.87
CA ALA A 338 16.60 20.80 -8.08
C ALA A 338 15.25 21.30 -8.62
N VAL A 339 14.26 21.48 -7.76
CA VAL A 339 12.95 22.04 -8.15
C VAL A 339 13.12 23.47 -8.68
N ASP A 340 13.94 24.30 -8.02
CA ASP A 340 14.20 25.69 -8.46
C ASP A 340 14.79 25.75 -9.87
N ARG A 341 15.80 24.92 -10.16
CA ARG A 341 16.41 24.82 -11.50
C ARG A 341 15.39 24.40 -12.56
N LEU A 342 14.53 23.42 -12.26
CA LEU A 342 13.47 23.00 -13.17
C LEU A 342 12.37 24.06 -13.34
N CYS A 343 12.15 24.94 -12.35
CA CYS A 343 11.26 26.09 -12.48
C CYS A 343 11.85 27.19 -13.36
N GLN A 344 13.19 27.36 -13.34
CA GLN A 344 13.90 28.35 -14.17
C GLN A 344 14.03 27.88 -15.64
N ASN A 345 14.13 26.55 -15.86
CA ASN A 345 14.28 25.92 -17.17
C ASN A 345 13.01 25.13 -17.55
N THR A 346 11.95 25.85 -17.84
CA THR A 346 10.62 25.25 -18.08
C THR A 346 10.58 24.42 -19.38
N VAL A 347 11.36 24.81 -20.40
CA VAL A 347 11.43 24.08 -21.69
C VAL A 347 12.03 22.70 -21.48
N ASP A 348 13.19 22.64 -20.82
CA ASP A 348 13.87 21.36 -20.54
C ASP A 348 13.05 20.45 -19.62
N ARG A 349 12.40 21.04 -18.61
CA ARG A 349 11.47 20.30 -17.76
C ARG A 349 10.32 19.69 -18.55
N ASP A 350 9.70 20.45 -19.44
CA ASP A 350 8.56 19.97 -20.22
C ASP A 350 9.00 18.94 -21.26
N GLU A 351 10.21 19.08 -21.86
CA GLU A 351 10.82 18.08 -22.72
C GLU A 351 11.11 16.77 -21.95
N ILE A 352 11.71 16.84 -20.75
CA ILE A 352 11.88 15.67 -19.88
C ILE A 352 10.53 14.99 -19.64
N ARG A 353 9.47 15.75 -19.37
CA ARG A 353 8.13 15.20 -19.15
C ARG A 353 7.54 14.52 -20.38
N GLU A 354 7.83 15.00 -21.58
CA GLU A 354 7.42 14.33 -22.82
C GLU A 354 8.13 12.98 -22.97
N TYR A 355 9.42 12.90 -22.65
CA TYR A 355 10.16 11.63 -22.65
C TYR A 355 9.73 10.66 -21.53
N LEU A 356 9.19 11.17 -20.41
CA LEU A 356 8.67 10.34 -19.33
C LEU A 356 7.31 9.70 -19.64
N GLN A 357 6.47 10.32 -20.49
CA GLN A 357 5.12 9.82 -20.77
C GLN A 357 5.07 8.41 -21.35
N PRO A 358 5.92 7.99 -22.30
CA PRO A 358 5.91 6.64 -22.87
C PRO A 358 6.62 5.60 -21.97
N VAL A 359 7.16 5.99 -20.81
CA VAL A 359 7.87 5.08 -19.92
C VAL A 359 6.89 4.26 -19.11
N TYR A 360 6.95 2.95 -19.28
CA TYR A 360 6.20 1.97 -18.50
C TYR A 360 6.81 1.77 -17.11
N ASP A 361 6.11 1.04 -16.26
CA ASP A 361 6.56 0.69 -14.92
C ASP A 361 7.75 -0.30 -14.96
N LEU A 362 8.96 0.24 -15.02
CA LEU A 362 10.19 -0.54 -15.11
C LEU A 362 10.41 -1.45 -13.90
N GLU A 363 10.02 -1.01 -12.70
CA GLU A 363 10.17 -1.81 -11.48
C GLU A 363 9.34 -3.09 -11.58
N ARG A 364 8.06 -2.96 -11.95
CA ARG A 364 7.15 -4.09 -12.12
C ARG A 364 7.46 -4.94 -13.35
N LEU A 365 7.91 -4.32 -14.46
CA LEU A 365 8.37 -5.06 -15.64
C LEU A 365 9.58 -5.94 -15.31
N MET A 366 10.56 -5.42 -14.59
CA MET A 366 11.73 -6.19 -14.16
C MET A 366 11.37 -7.32 -13.19
N THR A 367 10.38 -7.12 -12.36
CA THR A 367 9.83 -8.21 -11.53
C THR A 367 9.24 -9.33 -12.38
N ARG A 368 8.46 -9.03 -13.41
CA ARG A 368 7.97 -10.07 -14.35
C ARG A 368 9.10 -10.80 -15.06
N VAL A 369 10.15 -10.07 -15.47
CA VAL A 369 11.35 -10.67 -16.06
C VAL A 369 12.01 -11.63 -15.08
N SER A 370 12.22 -11.22 -13.84
CA SER A 370 12.80 -12.00 -12.76
C SER A 370 12.01 -13.29 -12.45
N TYR A 371 10.69 -13.20 -12.47
CA TYR A 371 9.78 -14.33 -12.21
C TYR A 371 9.57 -15.23 -13.45
N GLY A 372 10.19 -14.90 -14.58
CA GLY A 372 10.00 -15.65 -15.80
C GLY A 372 8.58 -15.55 -16.40
N SER A 373 7.76 -14.63 -15.89
CA SER A 373 6.37 -14.42 -16.32
C SER A 373 6.21 -13.32 -17.38
N ALA A 374 7.29 -12.56 -17.67
CA ALA A 374 7.27 -11.55 -18.71
C ALA A 374 6.99 -12.16 -20.09
N ASN A 375 6.07 -11.56 -20.81
CA ASN A 375 5.68 -11.92 -22.16
C ASN A 375 6.45 -11.05 -23.21
N PRO A 376 6.37 -11.34 -24.51
CA PRO A 376 7.08 -10.58 -25.53
C PRO A 376 6.70 -9.09 -25.57
N ARG A 377 5.46 -8.74 -25.30
CA ARG A 377 5.00 -7.33 -25.25
C ARG A 377 5.58 -6.58 -24.05
N ASP A 378 5.81 -7.27 -22.92
CA ASP A 378 6.50 -6.70 -21.78
C ASP A 378 7.95 -6.30 -22.14
N LEU A 379 8.64 -7.11 -22.95
CA LEU A 379 9.98 -6.78 -23.44
C LEU A 379 9.98 -5.62 -24.45
N ILE A 380 8.95 -5.49 -25.28
CA ILE A 380 8.76 -4.33 -26.16
C ILE A 380 8.49 -3.06 -25.32
N ALA A 381 7.65 -3.13 -24.31
CA ALA A 381 7.41 -2.01 -23.40
C ALA A 381 8.69 -1.61 -22.65
N LEU A 382 9.48 -2.60 -22.22
CA LEU A 382 10.79 -2.37 -21.62
C LEU A 382 11.74 -1.67 -22.59
N ARG A 383 11.86 -2.17 -23.84
CA ARG A 383 12.67 -1.55 -24.91
C ARG A 383 12.29 -0.09 -25.11
N GLY A 384 10.99 0.20 -25.29
CA GLY A 384 10.50 1.56 -25.49
C GLY A 384 10.83 2.49 -24.31
N SER A 385 10.73 1.97 -23.10
CA SER A 385 11.05 2.71 -21.87
C SER A 385 12.55 2.98 -21.74
N LEU A 386 13.40 1.99 -22.03
CA LEU A 386 14.87 2.14 -21.94
C LEU A 386 15.41 3.12 -22.97
N LYS A 387 14.82 3.22 -24.14
CA LYS A 387 15.17 4.23 -25.16
C LYS A 387 15.05 5.66 -24.67
N MET A 388 14.16 5.94 -23.72
CA MET A 388 13.94 7.29 -23.22
C MET A 388 15.05 7.77 -22.28
N PHE A 389 15.94 6.88 -21.81
CA PHE A 389 17.04 7.30 -20.93
C PHE A 389 18.10 8.15 -21.65
N ALA A 390 18.44 7.85 -22.90
CA ALA A 390 19.43 8.60 -23.67
C ALA A 390 19.03 10.08 -23.85
N PRO A 391 17.83 10.43 -24.38
CA PRO A 391 17.42 11.82 -24.51
C PRO A 391 17.25 12.52 -23.17
N ILE A 392 16.72 11.83 -22.12
CA ILE A 392 16.60 12.43 -20.77
C ILE A 392 18.00 12.76 -20.21
N ARG A 393 18.98 11.88 -20.37
CA ARG A 393 20.36 12.14 -19.94
C ARG A 393 20.97 13.33 -20.69
N GLN A 394 20.68 13.47 -21.97
CA GLN A 394 21.16 14.59 -22.79
C GLN A 394 20.60 15.93 -22.30
N VAL A 395 19.29 16.04 -22.06
CA VAL A 395 18.69 17.25 -21.49
C VAL A 395 19.27 17.56 -20.09
N LEU A 396 19.56 16.54 -19.29
CA LEU A 396 20.16 16.73 -17.97
C LEU A 396 21.63 17.18 -18.02
N GLU A 397 22.28 17.22 -19.17
CA GLU A 397 23.65 17.79 -19.31
C GLU A 397 23.68 19.30 -19.07
N ASP A 398 22.61 19.98 -19.34
CA ASP A 398 22.49 21.43 -19.12
C ASP A 398 22.33 21.82 -17.63
N PHE A 399 22.18 20.82 -16.74
CA PHE A 399 22.04 21.04 -15.29
C PHE A 399 23.30 20.63 -14.52
N ASP A 400 24.20 21.59 -14.30
CA ASP A 400 25.45 21.36 -13.56
C ASP A 400 25.28 21.28 -12.06
N GLY A 401 25.77 20.18 -11.44
CA GLY A 401 25.83 19.98 -9.99
C GLY A 401 24.49 19.66 -9.31
N GLY A 402 24.51 19.32 -8.03
CA GLY A 402 23.35 19.01 -7.22
C GLY A 402 22.68 17.68 -7.52
N LEU A 403 21.40 17.57 -7.18
CA LEU A 403 20.63 16.32 -7.27
C LEU A 403 20.43 15.86 -8.73
N LEU A 404 20.18 16.78 -9.66
CA LEU A 404 19.94 16.46 -11.07
C LEU A 404 21.16 15.77 -11.71
N THR A 405 22.38 16.24 -11.41
CA THR A 405 23.61 15.60 -11.88
C THR A 405 23.80 14.21 -11.24
N GLN A 406 23.45 14.05 -9.96
CA GLN A 406 23.48 12.72 -9.32
C GLN A 406 22.51 11.75 -9.99
N LEU A 407 21.27 12.18 -10.27
CA LEU A 407 20.27 11.36 -10.95
C LEU A 407 20.72 10.98 -12.36
N ARG A 408 21.34 11.91 -13.12
CA ARG A 408 21.94 11.60 -14.42
C ARG A 408 23.02 10.51 -14.31
N GLY A 409 23.87 10.59 -13.28
CA GLY A 409 24.90 9.58 -13.02
C GLY A 409 24.37 8.20 -12.62
N ASP A 410 23.18 8.13 -12.03
CA ASP A 410 22.50 6.88 -11.68
C ASP A 410 21.73 6.25 -12.86
N MET A 411 21.51 7.00 -13.96
CA MET A 411 20.91 6.53 -15.20
C MET A 411 21.99 5.93 -16.09
N ALA A 412 22.02 4.61 -16.20
CA ALA A 412 22.97 3.90 -17.06
C ALA A 412 22.65 4.08 -18.53
N ASP A 413 23.60 3.66 -19.38
CA ASP A 413 23.38 3.47 -20.81
C ASP A 413 22.77 2.09 -21.04
N PHE A 414 21.74 2.04 -21.89
CA PHE A 414 21.00 0.82 -22.19
C PHE A 414 21.01 0.46 -23.69
N ASP A 415 21.87 1.08 -24.49
CA ASP A 415 21.92 0.90 -25.93
C ASP A 415 22.11 -0.58 -26.32
N GLU A 416 22.96 -1.33 -25.61
CA GLU A 416 23.18 -2.76 -25.86
C GLU A 416 21.91 -3.60 -25.66
N ILE A 417 21.14 -3.34 -24.58
CA ILE A 417 19.88 -4.05 -24.29
C ILE A 417 18.81 -3.65 -25.31
N VAL A 418 18.73 -2.37 -25.63
CA VAL A 418 17.79 -1.85 -26.62
C VAL A 418 18.07 -2.49 -27.99
N ASP A 419 19.33 -2.51 -28.42
CA ASP A 419 19.75 -3.13 -29.69
C ASP A 419 19.47 -4.65 -29.71
N LEU A 420 19.73 -5.36 -28.60
CA LEU A 420 19.37 -6.76 -28.46
C LEU A 420 17.85 -6.97 -28.66
N LEU A 421 17.02 -6.21 -27.97
CA LEU A 421 15.57 -6.33 -28.06
C LEU A 421 15.03 -5.89 -29.44
N GLU A 422 15.66 -4.92 -30.10
CA GLU A 422 15.30 -4.49 -31.47
C GLU A 422 15.58 -5.54 -32.51
N ARG A 423 16.72 -6.21 -32.40
CA ARG A 423 17.10 -7.26 -33.35
C ARG A 423 16.40 -8.58 -33.12
N SER A 424 15.99 -8.86 -31.87
CA SER A 424 15.50 -10.19 -31.48
C SER A 424 13.99 -10.34 -31.50
N ILE A 425 13.22 -9.32 -31.08
CA ILE A 425 11.78 -9.42 -30.87
C ILE A 425 11.02 -8.68 -31.97
N GLU A 426 9.97 -9.29 -32.51
CA GLU A 426 9.06 -8.62 -33.45
C GLU A 426 8.38 -7.42 -32.82
N ASP A 427 8.02 -6.39 -33.60
CA ASP A 427 7.42 -5.15 -33.07
C ASP A 427 5.99 -5.35 -32.56
N GLU A 428 5.23 -6.28 -33.17
CA GLU A 428 3.87 -6.64 -32.77
C GLU A 428 3.78 -8.14 -32.43
N PRO A 429 4.41 -8.59 -31.34
CA PRO A 429 4.43 -10.00 -31.00
C PRO A 429 3.07 -10.46 -30.46
N PRO A 430 2.73 -11.77 -30.56
CA PRO A 430 1.55 -12.33 -29.94
C PRO A 430 1.62 -12.22 -28.40
N LEU A 431 0.46 -12.31 -27.75
CA LEU A 431 0.37 -12.28 -26.28
C LEU A 431 0.92 -13.56 -25.66
N GLN A 432 0.62 -14.70 -26.26
CA GLN A 432 1.01 -16.00 -25.77
C GLN A 432 2.34 -16.46 -26.36
N VAL A 433 3.29 -16.69 -25.49
CA VAL A 433 4.67 -17.08 -25.89
C VAL A 433 4.70 -18.36 -26.73
N LYS A 434 3.74 -19.27 -26.53
CA LYS A 434 3.69 -20.58 -27.24
C LYS A 434 3.02 -20.53 -28.63
N GLU A 435 2.54 -19.37 -29.06
CA GLU A 435 1.90 -19.23 -30.40
C GLU A 435 2.92 -19.09 -31.52
N GLY A 436 4.20 -18.83 -31.21
CA GLY A 436 5.24 -18.55 -32.19
C GLY A 436 5.11 -17.16 -32.82
N GLY A 437 6.02 -16.79 -33.72
CA GLY A 437 6.06 -15.44 -34.35
C GLY A 437 6.59 -14.35 -33.41
N ILE A 438 7.44 -14.70 -32.46
CA ILE A 438 8.03 -13.82 -31.46
C ILE A 438 9.35 -13.23 -31.92
N ILE A 439 10.20 -14.09 -32.48
CA ILE A 439 11.58 -13.76 -32.84
C ILE A 439 11.60 -13.10 -34.19
N ARG A 440 12.36 -12.01 -34.36
CA ARG A 440 12.50 -11.26 -35.60
C ARG A 440 13.25 -12.06 -36.66
N THR A 441 12.83 -11.95 -37.92
CA THR A 441 13.51 -12.57 -39.04
C THR A 441 14.93 -12.01 -39.17
N GLY A 442 15.91 -12.90 -39.35
CA GLY A 442 17.33 -12.57 -39.41
C GLY A 442 18.08 -12.61 -38.09
N PHE A 443 17.38 -12.89 -36.95
CA PHE A 443 18.03 -13.01 -35.64
C PHE A 443 18.67 -14.39 -35.44
N ASP A 444 17.96 -15.46 -35.81
CA ASP A 444 18.45 -16.84 -35.69
C ASP A 444 18.24 -17.64 -36.99
N ALA A 445 19.34 -18.20 -37.53
CA ALA A 445 19.31 -18.88 -38.82
C ALA A 445 18.47 -20.18 -38.81
N ASP A 446 18.39 -20.86 -37.68
CA ASP A 446 17.62 -22.11 -37.60
C ASP A 446 16.11 -21.82 -37.51
N ILE A 447 15.72 -20.75 -36.82
CA ILE A 447 14.35 -20.22 -36.82
C ILE A 447 13.93 -19.82 -38.23
N ASP A 448 14.77 -19.10 -38.95
CA ASP A 448 14.47 -18.65 -40.30
C ASP A 448 14.31 -19.84 -41.27
N ARG A 449 15.18 -20.86 -41.17
CA ARG A 449 15.04 -22.11 -41.96
C ARG A 449 13.73 -22.83 -41.67
N LEU A 450 13.32 -22.92 -40.40
CA LEU A 450 12.07 -23.56 -40.06
C LEU A 450 10.85 -22.75 -40.53
N ARG A 451 10.90 -21.43 -40.54
CA ARG A 451 9.88 -20.54 -41.13
C ARG A 451 9.76 -20.73 -42.63
N GLU A 452 10.89 -20.81 -43.29
CA GLU A 452 10.93 -21.07 -44.74
C GLU A 452 10.31 -22.45 -45.05
N ALA A 453 10.67 -23.50 -44.31
CA ALA A 453 10.10 -24.83 -44.44
C ALA A 453 8.57 -24.84 -44.20
N LYS A 454 8.07 -24.08 -43.19
CA LYS A 454 6.62 -23.90 -42.96
C LYS A 454 5.94 -23.19 -44.15
N THR A 455 6.59 -22.16 -44.72
CA THR A 455 6.05 -21.41 -45.86
C THR A 455 6.03 -22.25 -47.12
N GLN A 456 7.12 -22.99 -47.42
CA GLN A 456 7.18 -23.94 -48.51
C GLN A 456 6.15 -25.06 -48.34
N GLY A 457 5.95 -25.56 -47.12
CA GLY A 457 4.93 -26.56 -46.81
C GLY A 457 3.51 -26.10 -47.20
N ARG A 458 3.17 -24.84 -46.96
CA ARG A 458 1.90 -24.26 -47.41
C ARG A 458 1.81 -24.23 -48.95
N LYS A 459 2.91 -23.88 -49.62
CA LYS A 459 2.97 -23.91 -51.09
C LYS A 459 2.80 -25.33 -51.61
N TRP A 460 3.47 -26.32 -51.01
CA TRP A 460 3.29 -27.74 -51.37
C TRP A 460 1.86 -28.26 -51.17
N LEU A 461 1.15 -27.79 -50.14
CA LEU A 461 -0.26 -28.11 -49.97
C LEU A 461 -1.13 -27.50 -51.08
N MET A 462 -0.87 -26.26 -51.48
CA MET A 462 -1.54 -25.60 -52.63
C MET A 462 -1.25 -26.33 -53.94
N ASP A 463 0.01 -26.70 -54.16
CA ASP A 463 0.44 -27.45 -55.36
C ASP A 463 -0.22 -28.84 -55.37
N LEU A 464 -0.28 -29.53 -54.22
CA LEU A 464 -0.98 -30.83 -54.10
C LEU A 464 -2.50 -30.68 -54.35
N GLU A 465 -3.11 -29.63 -53.81
CA GLU A 465 -4.53 -29.29 -54.07
C GLU A 465 -4.77 -29.13 -55.58
N ALA A 466 -3.94 -28.35 -56.26
CA ALA A 466 -4.04 -28.09 -57.69
C ALA A 466 -3.79 -29.35 -58.51
N GLN A 467 -2.76 -30.16 -58.17
CA GLN A 467 -2.48 -31.41 -58.83
C GLN A 467 -3.61 -32.42 -58.68
N ASP A 468 -4.15 -32.56 -57.45
CA ASP A 468 -5.22 -33.49 -57.20
C ASP A 468 -6.57 -33.00 -57.75
N GLN A 469 -6.82 -31.66 -57.89
CA GLN A 469 -7.95 -31.15 -58.66
C GLN A 469 -7.88 -31.53 -60.10
N GLN A 470 -6.69 -31.42 -60.74
CA GLN A 470 -6.48 -31.86 -62.14
C GLN A 470 -6.58 -33.39 -62.31
N ARG A 471 -5.97 -34.15 -61.41
CA ARG A 471 -5.99 -35.63 -61.43
C ARG A 471 -7.38 -36.23 -61.29
N THR A 472 -8.16 -35.67 -60.34
CA THR A 472 -9.48 -36.24 -59.98
C THR A 472 -10.64 -35.62 -60.75
N GLY A 473 -10.43 -34.44 -61.40
CA GLY A 473 -11.51 -33.69 -62.05
C GLY A 473 -12.46 -33.00 -61.08
N ILE A 474 -12.20 -33.04 -59.75
CA ILE A 474 -13.05 -32.47 -58.73
C ILE A 474 -12.69 -30.94 -58.60
N LYS A 475 -13.39 -30.06 -59.29
CA LYS A 475 -13.12 -28.65 -59.42
C LYS A 475 -13.14 -27.89 -58.08
N ASN A 476 -13.86 -28.38 -57.10
CA ASN A 476 -14.04 -27.76 -55.77
C ASN A 476 -13.33 -28.53 -54.65
N LEU A 477 -12.40 -29.38 -54.97
CA LEU A 477 -11.51 -30.03 -53.99
C LEU A 477 -10.75 -28.96 -53.23
N ARG A 478 -10.77 -29.04 -51.92
CA ARG A 478 -10.03 -28.10 -51.05
C ARG A 478 -9.32 -28.86 -49.95
N ILE A 479 -8.08 -28.48 -49.68
CA ILE A 479 -7.36 -28.94 -48.50
C ILE A 479 -7.72 -27.99 -47.35
N LYS A 480 -8.26 -28.53 -46.27
CA LYS A 480 -8.60 -27.78 -45.05
C LYS A 480 -7.93 -28.42 -43.83
N TYR A 481 -7.81 -27.65 -42.74
CA TYR A 481 -7.23 -28.10 -41.48
C TYR A 481 -8.27 -28.10 -40.37
N ASN A 482 -8.20 -29.12 -39.50
CA ASN A 482 -8.98 -29.21 -38.26
C ASN A 482 -8.10 -29.80 -37.16
N LYS A 483 -8.13 -29.20 -35.97
CA LYS A 483 -7.31 -29.67 -34.81
C LYS A 483 -7.46 -31.15 -34.46
N VAL A 484 -8.64 -31.75 -34.72
CA VAL A 484 -8.92 -33.15 -34.40
C VAL A 484 -8.47 -34.12 -35.52
N PHE A 485 -8.59 -33.68 -36.78
CA PHE A 485 -8.39 -34.55 -37.94
C PHE A 485 -7.13 -34.19 -38.77
N GLY A 486 -6.44 -33.09 -38.43
CA GLY A 486 -5.32 -32.56 -39.21
C GLY A 486 -5.75 -32.01 -40.57
N TYR A 487 -4.87 -32.09 -41.59
CA TYR A 487 -5.21 -31.71 -42.95
C TYR A 487 -6.08 -32.78 -43.63
N TYR A 488 -7.07 -32.34 -44.38
CA TYR A 488 -7.96 -33.24 -45.13
C TYR A 488 -8.44 -32.60 -46.43
N PHE A 489 -8.71 -33.41 -47.41
CA PHE A 489 -9.44 -33.04 -48.61
C PHE A 489 -10.94 -32.99 -48.28
N GLU A 490 -11.60 -31.88 -48.58
CA GLU A 490 -13.05 -31.73 -48.51
C GLU A 490 -13.67 -31.92 -49.88
N VAL A 491 -14.48 -32.96 -50.06
CA VAL A 491 -15.21 -33.28 -51.29
C VAL A 491 -16.69 -33.16 -51.02
N THR A 492 -17.39 -32.33 -51.79
CA THR A 492 -18.81 -32.22 -51.71
C THR A 492 -19.52 -33.49 -52.26
N ASN A 493 -20.68 -33.80 -51.71
CA ASN A 493 -21.40 -35.05 -52.09
C ASN A 493 -21.65 -35.17 -53.58
N SER A 494 -21.70 -34.07 -54.37
CA SER A 494 -21.84 -34.05 -55.84
C SER A 494 -20.68 -34.66 -56.59
N PHE A 495 -19.53 -34.78 -55.97
CA PHE A 495 -18.30 -35.32 -56.61
C PHE A 495 -17.76 -36.55 -55.92
N LYS A 496 -18.61 -37.24 -55.17
CA LYS A 496 -18.21 -38.41 -54.38
C LYS A 496 -17.76 -39.60 -55.27
N ASP A 497 -18.39 -39.75 -56.40
CA ASP A 497 -18.07 -40.85 -57.39
C ASP A 497 -16.73 -40.66 -58.11
N LEU A 498 -16.15 -39.43 -58.01
CA LEU A 498 -14.84 -39.12 -58.63
C LEU A 498 -13.71 -39.26 -57.63
N VAL A 499 -13.98 -39.68 -56.38
CA VAL A 499 -12.95 -39.84 -55.36
C VAL A 499 -12.05 -41.03 -55.69
N PRO A 500 -10.72 -40.85 -55.77
CA PRO A 500 -9.80 -41.92 -56.11
C PRO A 500 -9.72 -42.99 -55.03
N PRO A 501 -9.36 -44.26 -55.38
CA PRO A 501 -9.25 -45.32 -54.39
C PRO A 501 -8.10 -45.15 -53.37
N ASP A 502 -7.14 -44.30 -53.65
CA ASP A 502 -6.04 -43.94 -52.75
C ASP A 502 -6.44 -42.91 -51.66
N TYR A 503 -7.71 -42.40 -51.72
CA TYR A 503 -8.22 -41.51 -50.63
C TYR A 503 -8.88 -42.35 -49.54
N GLN A 504 -8.43 -42.13 -48.33
CA GLN A 504 -9.01 -42.74 -47.10
C GLN A 504 -10.01 -41.78 -46.49
N ARG A 505 -11.25 -42.28 -46.32
CA ARG A 505 -12.32 -41.48 -45.70
C ARG A 505 -12.09 -41.31 -44.20
N LYS A 506 -12.02 -40.05 -43.71
CA LYS A 506 -11.89 -39.71 -42.27
C LYS A 506 -13.24 -39.39 -41.62
N GLN A 507 -14.15 -38.69 -42.31
CA GLN A 507 -15.42 -38.27 -41.73
C GLN A 507 -16.46 -37.97 -42.84
N THR A 508 -17.73 -38.26 -42.52
CA THR A 508 -18.90 -37.91 -43.35
C THR A 508 -19.65 -36.74 -42.69
N LEU A 509 -19.96 -35.70 -43.47
CA LEU A 509 -20.76 -34.53 -43.09
C LEU A 509 -22.04 -34.49 -43.90
N VAL A 510 -22.99 -33.64 -43.53
CA VAL A 510 -24.30 -33.53 -44.20
C VAL A 510 -24.19 -33.11 -45.70
N GLY A 511 -23.16 -32.33 -46.08
CA GLY A 511 -22.98 -31.82 -47.43
C GLY A 511 -21.64 -32.18 -48.09
N ALA A 512 -20.75 -32.88 -47.42
CA ALA A 512 -19.40 -33.19 -47.89
C ALA A 512 -18.81 -34.38 -47.15
N GLU A 513 -17.79 -34.99 -47.70
CA GLU A 513 -16.96 -35.97 -47.01
C GLU A 513 -15.52 -35.50 -46.93
N ARG A 514 -14.85 -35.94 -45.86
CA ARG A 514 -13.46 -35.62 -45.56
C ARG A 514 -12.57 -36.81 -45.84
N TYR A 515 -11.51 -36.59 -46.61
CA TYR A 515 -10.57 -37.65 -47.01
C TYR A 515 -9.13 -37.24 -46.67
N THR A 516 -8.27 -38.26 -46.61
CA THR A 516 -6.82 -38.09 -46.56
C THR A 516 -6.17 -38.97 -47.60
N SER A 517 -4.92 -38.68 -47.94
CA SER A 517 -4.07 -39.53 -48.77
C SER A 517 -2.71 -39.72 -48.11
N ASP A 518 -1.92 -40.74 -48.48
CA ASP A 518 -0.58 -40.90 -47.91
C ASP A 518 0.35 -39.74 -48.23
N LYS A 519 0.18 -39.06 -49.39
CA LYS A 519 0.90 -37.86 -49.75
C LYS A 519 0.53 -36.69 -48.82
N LEU A 520 -0.78 -36.48 -48.59
CA LEU A 520 -1.23 -35.42 -47.72
C LEU A 520 -0.78 -35.63 -46.26
N LYS A 521 -0.80 -36.88 -45.82
CA LYS A 521 -0.34 -37.26 -44.48
C LYS A 521 1.17 -37.06 -44.29
N SER A 522 2.00 -37.39 -45.28
CA SER A 522 3.45 -37.17 -45.23
C SER A 522 3.79 -35.66 -45.21
N LEU A 523 3.06 -34.83 -45.96
CA LEU A 523 3.16 -33.39 -45.93
C LEU A 523 2.71 -32.83 -44.61
N GLU A 524 1.60 -33.31 -44.07
CA GLU A 524 1.10 -32.96 -42.75
C GLU A 524 2.14 -33.19 -41.66
N ASP A 525 2.71 -34.43 -41.60
CA ASP A 525 3.75 -34.77 -40.63
C ASP A 525 4.99 -33.84 -40.75
N THR A 526 5.36 -33.46 -41.96
CA THR A 526 6.49 -32.54 -42.19
C THR A 526 6.18 -31.13 -41.74
N ILE A 527 5.01 -30.60 -42.04
CA ILE A 527 4.59 -29.22 -41.69
C ILE A 527 4.36 -29.10 -40.16
N LEU A 528 3.64 -30.04 -39.53
CA LEU A 528 3.37 -30.02 -38.12
C LEU A 528 4.65 -30.17 -37.27
N ASN A 529 5.54 -31.08 -37.67
CA ASN A 529 6.84 -31.22 -37.00
C ASN A 529 7.73 -29.97 -37.13
N ALA A 530 7.68 -29.27 -38.30
CA ALA A 530 8.39 -28.02 -38.45
C ALA A 530 7.78 -26.89 -37.61
N GLU A 531 6.45 -26.83 -37.48
CA GLU A 531 5.75 -25.83 -36.66
C GLU A 531 5.98 -26.04 -35.16
N ASP A 532 5.86 -27.27 -34.66
CA ASP A 532 6.14 -27.59 -33.26
C ASP A 532 7.59 -27.30 -32.89
N LYS A 533 8.54 -27.64 -33.76
CA LYS A 533 9.97 -27.31 -33.58
C LYS A 533 10.24 -25.81 -33.62
N LEU A 534 9.61 -25.08 -34.56
CA LEU A 534 9.72 -23.65 -34.68
C LEU A 534 9.25 -22.95 -33.40
N ASN A 535 8.04 -23.30 -32.94
CA ASN A 535 7.46 -22.69 -31.74
C ASN A 535 8.29 -22.99 -30.48
N THR A 536 8.86 -24.20 -30.39
CA THR A 536 9.73 -24.58 -29.27
C THR A 536 11.04 -23.77 -29.30
N LEU A 537 11.68 -23.67 -30.48
CA LEU A 537 12.93 -22.94 -30.63
C LEU A 537 12.75 -21.43 -30.40
N GLU A 538 11.65 -20.85 -30.90
CA GLU A 538 11.32 -19.43 -30.63
C GLU A 538 11.08 -19.20 -29.13
N TYR A 539 10.41 -20.14 -28.43
CA TYR A 539 10.21 -20.06 -26.99
C TYR A 539 11.56 -20.14 -26.24
N ASP A 540 12.44 -21.06 -26.59
CA ASP A 540 13.74 -21.22 -25.95
C ASP A 540 14.60 -19.96 -26.14
N LYS A 541 14.65 -19.42 -27.37
CA LYS A 541 15.35 -18.16 -27.65
C LYS A 541 14.76 -16.97 -26.93
N PHE A 542 13.44 -16.88 -26.82
CA PHE A 542 12.79 -15.86 -26.02
C PHE A 542 13.20 -15.96 -24.52
N CYS A 543 13.28 -17.17 -23.97
CA CYS A 543 13.76 -17.37 -22.60
C CYS A 543 15.22 -16.92 -22.42
N GLU A 544 16.13 -17.23 -23.37
CA GLU A 544 17.52 -16.78 -23.35
C GLU A 544 17.63 -15.24 -23.36
N ILE A 545 16.82 -14.57 -24.21
CA ILE A 545 16.77 -13.10 -24.26
C ILE A 545 16.27 -12.53 -22.94
N ARG A 546 15.18 -13.08 -22.40
CA ARG A 546 14.61 -12.68 -21.11
C ARG A 546 15.61 -12.85 -19.96
N GLU A 547 16.34 -13.94 -19.92
CA GLU A 547 17.41 -14.16 -18.91
C GLU A 547 18.55 -13.18 -19.05
N THR A 548 18.96 -12.84 -20.29
CA THR A 548 19.99 -11.82 -20.54
C THR A 548 19.57 -10.45 -20.01
N VAL A 549 18.31 -10.05 -20.25
CA VAL A 549 17.72 -8.83 -19.67
C VAL A 549 17.65 -8.92 -18.14
N GLY A 550 17.27 -10.10 -17.61
CA GLY A 550 17.23 -10.37 -16.16
C GLY A 550 18.58 -10.16 -15.48
N GLY A 551 19.69 -10.44 -16.15
CA GLY A 551 21.06 -10.17 -15.65
C GLY A 551 21.35 -8.70 -15.35
N GLN A 552 20.57 -7.77 -15.90
CA GLN A 552 20.75 -6.32 -15.72
C GLN A 552 19.75 -5.70 -14.73
N ILE A 553 19.04 -6.51 -13.96
CA ILE A 553 17.94 -6.05 -13.09
C ILE A 553 18.38 -4.97 -12.10
N SER A 554 19.54 -5.11 -11.46
CA SER A 554 20.04 -4.14 -10.47
C SER A 554 20.34 -2.77 -11.09
N VAL A 555 20.88 -2.75 -12.31
CA VAL A 555 21.20 -1.52 -13.03
C VAL A 555 19.92 -0.82 -13.49
N ILE A 556 18.97 -1.57 -14.06
CA ILE A 556 17.67 -1.04 -14.49
C ILE A 556 16.87 -0.51 -13.30
N GLN A 557 16.83 -1.23 -12.17
CA GLN A 557 16.16 -0.75 -10.97
C GLN A 557 16.79 0.53 -10.39
N LYS A 558 18.11 0.65 -10.41
CA LYS A 558 18.80 1.87 -9.98
C LYS A 558 18.40 3.05 -10.86
N ALA A 559 18.42 2.87 -12.18
CA ALA A 559 18.01 3.89 -13.14
C ALA A 559 16.51 4.24 -13.02
N ALA A 560 15.64 3.25 -12.79
CA ALA A 560 14.21 3.45 -12.57
C ALA A 560 13.93 4.32 -11.33
N ARG A 561 14.66 4.11 -10.21
CA ARG A 561 14.56 4.96 -9.02
C ARG A 561 15.03 6.39 -9.28
N ALA A 562 16.09 6.57 -10.07
CA ALA A 562 16.55 7.91 -10.48
C ALA A 562 15.51 8.62 -11.34
N LEU A 563 14.91 7.91 -12.28
CA LEU A 563 13.85 8.42 -13.14
C LEU A 563 12.59 8.75 -12.36
N ALA A 564 12.18 7.91 -11.39
CA ALA A 564 11.06 8.17 -10.50
C ALA A 564 11.26 9.45 -9.67
N MET A 565 12.48 9.67 -9.16
CA MET A 565 12.82 10.91 -8.44
C MET A 565 12.78 12.12 -9.36
N LEU A 566 13.30 12.02 -10.58
CA LEU A 566 13.25 13.10 -11.57
C LEU A 566 11.80 13.46 -11.92
N ASP A 567 10.94 12.47 -12.13
CA ASP A 567 9.52 12.68 -12.42
C ASP A 567 8.81 13.43 -11.27
N VAL A 568 9.13 13.08 -10.00
CA VAL A 568 8.63 13.82 -8.83
C VAL A 568 9.10 15.26 -8.85
N LEU A 569 10.39 15.52 -9.11
CA LEU A 569 10.93 16.89 -9.14
C LEU A 569 10.27 17.71 -10.25
N CYS A 570 10.07 17.14 -11.43
CA CYS A 570 9.32 17.77 -12.52
C CYS A 570 7.86 18.05 -12.13
N SER A 571 7.22 17.11 -11.44
CA SER A 571 5.85 17.29 -10.92
C SER A 571 5.76 18.45 -9.94
N LEU A 572 6.67 18.51 -8.95
CA LEU A 572 6.72 19.59 -7.96
C LEU A 572 7.01 20.94 -8.60
N SER A 573 7.91 21.00 -9.57
CA SER A 573 8.21 22.23 -10.34
C SER A 573 6.98 22.71 -11.13
N LEU A 574 6.27 21.81 -11.82
CA LEU A 574 5.06 22.16 -12.57
C LEU A 574 3.94 22.66 -11.64
N VAL A 575 3.77 22.04 -10.47
CA VAL A 575 2.80 22.48 -9.47
C VAL A 575 3.18 23.84 -8.91
N ALA A 576 4.47 24.09 -8.66
CA ALA A 576 4.98 25.36 -8.17
C ALA A 576 4.69 26.51 -9.15
N GLU A 577 4.97 26.30 -10.42
CA GLU A 577 4.68 27.28 -11.48
C GLU A 577 3.18 27.58 -11.58
N ARG A 578 2.34 26.55 -11.74
CA ARG A 578 0.90 26.72 -11.91
C ARG A 578 0.21 27.27 -10.66
N GLY A 579 0.69 26.93 -9.47
CA GLY A 579 0.17 27.38 -8.18
C GLY A 579 0.77 28.70 -7.69
N ARG A 580 1.75 29.27 -8.40
CA ARG A 580 2.54 30.43 -7.95
C ARG A 580 3.08 30.18 -6.53
N TYR A 581 3.68 29.01 -6.34
CA TYR A 581 4.31 28.63 -5.08
C TYR A 581 5.73 29.19 -5.05
N VAL A 582 6.21 29.48 -3.86
CA VAL A 582 7.54 30.08 -3.67
C VAL A 582 8.49 29.09 -3.01
N ARG A 583 9.78 29.24 -3.32
CA ARG A 583 10.82 28.48 -2.64
C ARG A 583 10.88 28.87 -1.16
N PRO A 584 10.69 27.93 -0.21
CA PRO A 584 10.89 28.23 1.21
C PRO A 584 12.37 28.33 1.55
N ALA A 585 12.73 29.22 2.46
CA ALA A 585 14.02 29.22 3.13
C ALA A 585 13.97 28.27 4.34
N ILE A 586 15.03 27.47 4.52
CA ILE A 586 15.14 26.54 5.66
C ILE A 586 16.14 27.10 6.69
N ASN A 587 15.64 27.45 7.89
CA ASN A 587 16.45 28.06 8.93
C ASN A 587 16.78 27.10 10.09
N GLU A 588 17.88 27.40 10.80
CA GLU A 588 18.30 26.74 12.03
C GLU A 588 17.91 27.52 13.30
N LYS A 589 17.26 28.67 13.12
CA LYS A 589 16.91 29.59 14.20
C LYS A 589 15.68 29.16 14.98
N GLY A 590 15.00 28.11 14.55
CA GLY A 590 13.89 27.49 15.26
C GLY A 590 12.56 28.24 15.17
N PHE A 591 12.36 29.12 14.16
CA PHE A 591 11.11 29.85 13.94
C PHE A 591 10.42 29.39 12.63
N ILE A 592 9.10 29.61 12.58
CA ILE A 592 8.25 29.44 11.40
C ILE A 592 7.67 30.81 11.07
N LYS A 593 7.99 31.35 9.89
CA LYS A 593 7.46 32.59 9.38
C LYS A 593 6.91 32.40 7.98
N ILE A 594 5.61 32.55 7.83
CA ILE A 594 4.90 32.42 6.54
C ILE A 594 4.19 33.72 6.28
N LYS A 595 4.34 34.28 5.10
CA LYS A 595 3.66 35.47 4.65
C LYS A 595 2.67 35.13 3.55
N GLU A 596 1.42 35.56 3.72
CA GLU A 596 0.34 35.27 2.77
C GLU A 596 0.21 33.80 2.42
N GLY A 597 0.28 32.93 3.44
CA GLY A 597 0.11 31.48 3.27
C GLY A 597 -1.29 31.11 2.79
N ARG A 598 -1.38 30.11 1.94
CA ARG A 598 -2.63 29.57 1.38
C ARG A 598 -2.72 28.09 1.65
N HIS A 599 -3.94 27.54 1.77
CA HIS A 599 -4.14 26.11 1.95
C HIS A 599 -4.10 25.38 0.59
N PRO A 600 -3.13 24.49 0.32
CA PRO A 600 -2.87 23.96 -1.01
C PRO A 600 -4.07 23.21 -1.61
N VAL A 601 -4.85 22.54 -0.77
CA VAL A 601 -6.02 21.76 -1.23
C VAL A 601 -7.24 22.66 -1.38
N VAL A 602 -7.53 23.48 -0.36
CA VAL A 602 -8.75 24.31 -0.35
C VAL A 602 -8.70 25.35 -1.45
N GLU A 603 -7.53 25.97 -1.73
CA GLU A 603 -7.42 26.95 -2.82
C GLU A 603 -7.74 26.34 -4.20
N LYS A 604 -7.42 25.05 -4.41
CA LYS A 604 -7.75 24.34 -5.67
C LYS A 604 -9.21 23.91 -5.77
N MET A 605 -9.88 23.74 -4.63
CA MET A 605 -11.29 23.33 -4.59
C MET A 605 -12.25 24.51 -4.64
N LEU A 606 -11.80 25.70 -4.25
CA LEU A 606 -12.63 26.92 -4.29
C LEU A 606 -12.79 27.43 -5.73
N GLN A 607 -13.99 27.91 -6.04
CA GLN A 607 -14.28 28.60 -7.30
C GLN A 607 -13.87 30.09 -7.30
N GLY A 608 -13.33 30.59 -6.16
CA GLY A 608 -12.92 32.00 -5.96
C GLY A 608 -11.53 32.12 -5.35
N GLU A 609 -11.08 33.32 -5.09
CA GLU A 609 -9.78 33.58 -4.45
C GLU A 609 -9.74 33.08 -3.00
N PHE A 610 -8.66 32.37 -2.64
CA PHE A 610 -8.40 31.96 -1.28
C PHE A 610 -7.83 33.13 -0.48
N ILE A 611 -8.36 33.37 0.73
CA ILE A 611 -7.88 34.46 1.60
C ILE A 611 -6.63 33.96 2.33
N SER A 612 -5.48 34.55 1.95
CA SER A 612 -4.18 34.22 2.53
C SER A 612 -4.02 34.72 3.95
N ASN A 613 -3.19 34.04 4.74
CA ASN A 613 -2.91 34.39 6.13
C ASN A 613 -1.43 34.35 6.45
N ASP A 614 -1.00 35.29 7.33
CA ASP A 614 0.35 35.31 7.86
C ASP A 614 0.47 34.44 9.10
N THR A 615 1.65 33.85 9.28
CA THR A 615 1.96 33.02 10.46
C THR A 615 3.35 33.35 10.96
N VAL A 616 3.48 33.58 12.25
CA VAL A 616 4.78 33.72 12.91
C VAL A 616 4.74 32.89 14.18
N LEU A 617 5.57 31.85 14.26
CA LEU A 617 5.81 31.08 15.48
C LEU A 617 7.30 31.11 15.77
N ASP A 618 7.66 31.62 16.94
CA ASP A 618 9.04 31.68 17.38
C ASP A 618 9.18 31.03 18.77
N GLY A 619 10.36 30.56 19.09
CA GLY A 619 10.58 29.89 20.37
C GLY A 619 10.72 30.88 21.55
N ARG A 620 10.45 32.19 21.38
CA ARG A 620 10.70 33.22 22.39
C ARG A 620 9.42 33.90 22.86
N LYS A 621 8.78 34.67 22.00
CA LYS A 621 7.60 35.49 22.32
C LYS A 621 6.28 34.96 21.79
N ASN A 622 6.33 34.08 20.78
CA ASN A 622 5.16 33.55 20.10
C ASN A 622 5.37 32.08 19.77
N ALA A 623 5.61 31.28 20.80
CA ALA A 623 5.70 29.83 20.65
C ALA A 623 4.31 29.20 20.54
N ILE A 624 3.33 29.76 21.28
CA ILE A 624 1.95 29.33 21.29
C ILE A 624 1.06 30.46 20.78
N ALA A 625 0.33 30.22 19.68
CA ALA A 625 -0.70 31.11 19.19
C ALA A 625 -2.08 30.57 19.58
N ILE A 626 -2.75 31.24 20.52
CA ILE A 626 -4.14 30.93 20.87
C ILE A 626 -5.05 31.61 19.84
N ILE A 627 -5.88 30.85 19.17
CA ILE A 627 -6.72 31.36 18.08
C ILE A 627 -8.17 31.24 18.48
N THR A 628 -8.82 32.39 18.70
CA THR A 628 -10.23 32.47 19.04
C THR A 628 -11.09 32.85 17.83
N GLY A 629 -12.38 32.62 17.95
CA GLY A 629 -13.37 33.00 16.93
C GLY A 629 -14.39 31.87 16.68
N PRO A 630 -15.45 32.15 15.92
CA PRO A 630 -16.55 31.20 15.73
C PRO A 630 -16.14 29.98 14.91
N ASN A 631 -16.88 28.89 15.07
CA ASN A 631 -16.77 27.73 14.21
C ASN A 631 -17.18 28.12 12.78
N MET A 632 -16.64 27.46 11.76
CA MET A 632 -16.76 27.77 10.32
C MET A 632 -16.02 29.06 9.87
N ALA A 633 -15.39 29.80 10.74
CA ALA A 633 -14.63 31.01 10.37
C ALA A 633 -13.25 30.71 9.75
N GLY A 634 -12.83 29.44 9.70
CA GLY A 634 -11.59 29.00 9.03
C GLY A 634 -10.39 28.74 9.94
N LYS A 635 -10.57 28.68 11.28
CA LYS A 635 -9.49 28.38 12.25
C LYS A 635 -8.74 27.09 11.92
N SER A 636 -9.47 25.96 11.82
CA SER A 636 -8.91 24.64 11.54
C SER A 636 -8.24 24.58 10.15
N THR A 637 -8.81 25.26 9.15
CA THR A 637 -8.21 25.38 7.81
C THR A 637 -6.87 26.11 7.86
N TYR A 638 -6.79 27.22 8.61
CA TYR A 638 -5.56 27.97 8.81
C TYR A 638 -4.48 27.15 9.51
N MET A 639 -4.83 26.42 10.58
CA MET A 639 -3.86 25.60 11.29
C MET A 639 -3.32 24.44 10.43
N ARG A 640 -4.22 23.74 9.70
CA ARG A 640 -3.81 22.70 8.76
C ARG A 640 -2.94 23.24 7.63
N GLN A 641 -3.24 24.45 7.12
CA GLN A 641 -2.42 25.15 6.14
C GLN A 641 -0.96 25.28 6.60
N VAL A 642 -0.72 25.71 7.84
CA VAL A 642 0.62 25.87 8.39
C VAL A 642 1.35 24.52 8.45
N ALA A 643 0.68 23.48 8.93
CA ALA A 643 1.25 22.12 8.97
C ALA A 643 1.60 21.60 7.58
N LEU A 644 0.70 21.77 6.61
CA LEU A 644 0.93 21.35 5.22
C LEU A 644 2.08 22.13 4.56
N ILE A 645 2.21 23.43 4.79
CA ILE A 645 3.32 24.24 4.28
C ILE A 645 4.66 23.73 4.85
N CYS A 646 4.74 23.44 6.16
CA CYS A 646 5.95 22.86 6.76
C CYS A 646 6.28 21.49 6.17
N LEU A 647 5.28 20.63 6.00
CA LEU A 647 5.45 19.30 5.39
C LEU A 647 5.91 19.42 3.94
N MET A 648 5.28 20.27 3.13
CA MET A 648 5.67 20.51 1.73
C MET A 648 7.11 20.99 1.62
N ALA A 649 7.55 21.90 2.48
CA ALA A 649 8.95 22.36 2.51
C ALA A 649 9.91 21.19 2.78
N GLN A 650 9.56 20.28 3.72
CA GLN A 650 10.42 19.17 4.12
C GLN A 650 10.41 17.98 3.15
N ILE A 651 9.46 17.90 2.23
CA ILE A 651 9.58 16.96 1.09
C ILE A 651 10.42 17.54 -0.06
N GLY A 652 10.80 18.83 0.00
CA GLY A 652 11.51 19.54 -1.04
C GLY A 652 10.61 20.22 -2.07
N SER A 653 9.35 20.51 -1.72
CA SER A 653 8.40 21.24 -2.55
C SER A 653 8.42 22.73 -2.27
N PHE A 654 8.15 23.54 -3.29
CA PHE A 654 7.75 24.92 -3.10
C PHE A 654 6.39 24.98 -2.40
N VAL A 655 6.10 26.11 -1.76
CA VAL A 655 4.97 26.27 -0.86
C VAL A 655 4.02 27.38 -1.28
N PRO A 656 2.71 27.24 -1.03
CA PRO A 656 1.69 28.24 -1.37
C PRO A 656 1.74 29.44 -0.41
N ALA A 657 2.68 30.36 -0.63
CA ALA A 657 2.87 31.56 0.15
C ALA A 657 3.48 32.67 -0.70
N ALA A 658 3.50 33.94 -0.20
CA ALA A 658 4.31 34.99 -0.80
C ALA A 658 5.79 34.89 -0.37
N SER A 659 6.05 34.45 0.86
CA SER A 659 7.38 34.04 1.32
C SER A 659 7.25 33.09 2.52
N ALA A 660 8.20 32.18 2.69
CA ALA A 660 8.26 31.26 3.82
C ALA A 660 9.70 31.09 4.29
N ASP A 661 9.91 31.23 5.61
CA ASP A 661 11.17 30.97 6.29
C ASP A 661 10.87 30.02 7.46
N LEU A 662 11.30 28.76 7.31
CA LEU A 662 10.80 27.65 8.11
C LEU A 662 11.96 26.93 8.78
N CYS A 663 11.84 26.62 10.08
CA CYS A 663 12.74 25.67 10.70
C CYS A 663 12.33 24.23 10.37
N VAL A 664 13.28 23.32 10.45
CA VAL A 664 12.99 21.89 10.36
C VAL A 664 12.16 21.46 11.56
N VAL A 665 11.07 20.75 11.29
CA VAL A 665 10.14 20.19 12.26
C VAL A 665 10.37 18.67 12.30
N ASP A 666 10.61 18.14 13.50
CA ASP A 666 10.85 16.69 13.66
C ASP A 666 9.55 15.87 13.71
N ARG A 667 8.46 16.50 14.16
CA ARG A 667 7.15 15.88 14.32
C ARG A 667 6.03 16.90 14.11
N ILE A 668 4.99 16.48 13.44
CA ILE A 668 3.73 17.21 13.41
C ILE A 668 2.69 16.37 14.11
N PHE A 669 2.03 16.96 15.10
CA PHE A 669 0.89 16.36 15.76
C PHE A 669 -0.35 17.21 15.54
N THR A 670 -1.45 16.55 15.22
CA THR A 670 -2.74 17.21 15.05
C THR A 670 -3.82 16.57 15.92
N ARG A 671 -4.54 17.39 16.65
CA ARG A 671 -5.81 17.04 17.27
C ARG A 671 -6.86 17.97 16.70
N VAL A 672 -7.70 17.48 15.81
CA VAL A 672 -8.72 18.27 15.10
C VAL A 672 -10.03 17.51 15.12
N GLY A 673 -11.07 18.11 15.76
CA GLY A 673 -12.45 17.63 15.78
C GLY A 673 -12.66 16.17 16.23
N ALA A 674 -13.75 15.87 16.91
CA ALA A 674 -14.10 14.48 17.22
C ALA A 674 -14.62 13.77 15.96
N SER A 675 -13.97 12.69 15.54
CA SER A 675 -14.65 11.65 14.77
C SER A 675 -15.29 10.70 15.79
N ASP A 676 -16.59 10.56 15.77
CA ASP A 676 -17.28 9.54 16.54
C ASP A 676 -16.77 8.17 16.08
N ASP A 677 -15.95 7.53 16.88
CA ASP A 677 -15.55 6.15 16.68
C ASP A 677 -16.49 5.25 17.48
N LEU A 678 -17.68 5.04 16.92
CA LEU A 678 -18.71 4.17 17.51
C LEU A 678 -18.24 2.72 17.65
N GLY A 679 -17.18 2.33 16.91
CA GLY A 679 -16.66 0.95 16.93
C GLY A 679 -15.82 0.62 18.15
N SER A 680 -15.16 1.59 18.77
CA SER A 680 -14.29 1.35 19.95
C SER A 680 -15.03 1.36 21.29
N GLY A 681 -16.29 1.81 21.32
CA GLY A 681 -17.08 1.94 22.55
C GLY A 681 -16.52 2.96 23.57
N GLN A 682 -15.50 3.75 23.17
CA GLN A 682 -14.92 4.80 24.01
C GLN A 682 -15.68 6.11 23.85
N SER A 683 -15.81 6.84 24.95
CA SER A 683 -16.33 8.20 24.93
C SER A 683 -15.44 9.09 24.05
N THR A 684 -16.06 10.00 23.26
CA THR A 684 -15.35 11.01 22.45
C THR A 684 -14.34 11.82 23.27
N PHE A 685 -14.67 12.10 24.53
CA PHE A 685 -13.76 12.78 25.47
C PHE A 685 -12.54 11.91 25.84
N MET A 686 -12.73 10.59 26.04
CA MET A 686 -11.61 9.68 26.35
C MET A 686 -10.66 9.55 25.15
N VAL A 687 -11.19 9.46 23.94
CA VAL A 687 -10.38 9.46 22.70
C VAL A 687 -9.59 10.76 22.60
N GLU A 688 -10.21 11.90 22.86
CA GLU A 688 -9.56 13.20 22.88
C GLU A 688 -8.42 13.25 23.90
N MET A 689 -8.65 12.81 25.12
CA MET A 689 -7.63 12.82 26.18
C MET A 689 -6.47 11.86 25.87
N ASN A 690 -6.73 10.72 25.27
CA ASN A 690 -5.71 9.78 24.82
C ASN A 690 -4.83 10.41 23.71
N GLU A 691 -5.43 11.11 22.74
CA GLU A 691 -4.67 11.83 21.70
C GLU A 691 -3.81 12.94 22.31
N VAL A 692 -4.37 13.77 23.20
CA VAL A 692 -3.62 14.83 23.89
C VAL A 692 -2.49 14.26 24.74
N ALA A 693 -2.74 13.19 25.49
CA ALA A 693 -1.71 12.52 26.29
C ALA A 693 -0.58 11.97 25.41
N ASN A 694 -0.92 11.38 24.25
CA ASN A 694 0.05 10.94 23.26
C ASN A 694 0.92 12.11 22.76
N ILE A 695 0.30 13.23 22.42
CA ILE A 695 1.01 14.44 21.96
C ILE A 695 1.99 14.93 23.03
N LEU A 696 1.51 15.13 24.26
CA LEU A 696 2.32 15.66 25.36
C LEU A 696 3.50 14.75 25.75
N ARG A 697 3.35 13.43 25.60
CA ARG A 697 4.42 12.46 25.90
C ARG A 697 5.48 12.38 24.79
N ASN A 698 5.09 12.56 23.54
CA ASN A 698 5.96 12.29 22.38
C ASN A 698 6.45 13.55 21.66
N ALA A 699 5.87 14.71 21.91
CA ALA A 699 6.33 15.96 21.29
C ALA A 699 7.71 16.37 21.84
N THR A 700 8.43 17.11 21.03
CA THR A 700 9.75 17.68 21.31
C THR A 700 9.72 19.21 21.15
N PRO A 701 10.74 19.96 21.57
CA PRO A 701 10.83 21.39 21.30
C PRO A 701 10.87 21.75 19.80
N ALA A 702 11.26 20.79 18.95
CA ALA A 702 11.28 20.97 17.50
C ALA A 702 9.94 20.63 16.83
N SER A 703 8.97 20.12 17.57
CA SER A 703 7.66 19.72 17.05
C SER A 703 6.74 20.89 16.74
N LEU A 704 5.79 20.66 15.84
CA LEU A 704 4.66 21.55 15.56
C LEU A 704 3.37 20.88 16.00
N LEU A 705 2.65 21.54 16.92
CA LEU A 705 1.40 21.03 17.48
C LEU A 705 0.22 21.83 16.92
N ILE A 706 -0.79 21.11 16.45
CA ILE A 706 -2.07 21.66 15.98
C ILE A 706 -3.16 21.10 16.89
N LEU A 707 -3.64 21.96 17.82
CA LEU A 707 -4.62 21.59 18.83
C LEU A 707 -5.92 22.35 18.60
N ASP A 708 -6.99 21.67 18.27
CA ASP A 708 -8.28 22.27 17.94
C ASP A 708 -9.34 21.83 18.94
N GLU A 709 -9.93 22.79 19.63
CA GLU A 709 -11.07 22.64 20.56
C GLU A 709 -10.83 21.62 21.68
N ILE A 710 -9.70 21.68 22.37
CA ILE A 710 -9.40 20.79 23.50
C ILE A 710 -10.33 21.09 24.68
N GLY A 711 -10.87 20.02 25.32
CA GLY A 711 -11.74 20.12 26.50
C GLY A 711 -13.22 20.30 26.19
N ARG A 712 -13.64 20.20 24.92
CA ARG A 712 -15.03 20.37 24.51
C ARG A 712 -15.97 19.24 24.93
N GLY A 713 -15.44 18.05 25.12
CA GLY A 713 -16.21 16.83 25.43
C GLY A 713 -16.67 16.66 26.88
N THR A 714 -16.44 17.66 27.76
CA THR A 714 -16.76 17.62 29.19
C THR A 714 -17.42 18.93 29.69
N SER A 715 -17.58 19.08 30.99
CA SER A 715 -18.14 20.31 31.57
C SER A 715 -17.22 21.51 31.25
N THR A 716 -17.82 22.72 31.14
CA THR A 716 -17.10 23.92 30.74
C THR A 716 -15.87 24.20 31.62
N TYR A 717 -16.02 24.08 32.93
CA TYR A 717 -14.95 24.33 33.89
C TYR A 717 -13.83 23.28 33.83
N ASP A 718 -14.18 22.00 33.71
CA ASP A 718 -13.18 20.92 33.60
C ASP A 718 -12.42 21.07 32.28
N GLY A 719 -13.15 21.30 31.17
CA GLY A 719 -12.55 21.51 29.84
C GLY A 719 -11.62 22.72 29.80
N LEU A 720 -12.02 23.87 30.36
CA LEU A 720 -11.20 25.07 30.48
C LEU A 720 -9.94 24.79 31.33
N SER A 721 -10.09 24.11 32.49
CA SER A 721 -8.97 23.81 33.38
C SER A 721 -7.94 22.89 32.71
N ILE A 722 -8.41 21.89 31.97
CA ILE A 722 -7.54 20.98 31.19
C ILE A 722 -6.82 21.76 30.08
N ALA A 723 -7.56 22.54 29.28
CA ALA A 723 -6.98 23.33 28.20
C ALA A 723 -5.92 24.31 28.71
N TRP A 724 -6.20 24.99 29.82
CA TRP A 724 -5.26 25.89 30.49
C TRP A 724 -3.99 25.17 30.91
N ALA A 725 -4.11 24.05 31.64
CA ALA A 725 -2.98 23.25 32.10
C ALA A 725 -2.14 22.69 30.94
N VAL A 726 -2.78 22.29 29.84
CA VAL A 726 -2.10 21.82 28.60
C VAL A 726 -1.25 22.96 28.02
N ILE A 727 -1.80 24.17 27.89
CA ILE A 727 -1.04 25.32 27.39
C ILE A 727 0.14 25.66 28.32
N GLU A 728 -0.06 25.68 29.66
CA GLU A 728 1.03 25.89 30.61
C GLU A 728 2.14 24.83 30.46
N HIS A 729 1.76 23.56 30.33
CA HIS A 729 2.72 22.49 30.15
C HIS A 729 3.54 22.66 28.84
N ILE A 730 2.86 22.95 27.72
CA ILE A 730 3.52 23.13 26.42
C ILE A 730 4.40 24.38 26.44
N SER A 731 3.97 25.48 27.06
CA SER A 731 4.70 26.73 27.13
C SER A 731 6.02 26.64 27.90
N ASN A 732 6.09 25.71 28.84
CA ASN A 732 7.24 25.54 29.70
C ASN A 732 8.38 24.82 28.96
N LYS A 733 9.47 25.55 28.67
CA LYS A 733 10.66 25.01 27.96
C LYS A 733 11.38 23.89 28.71
N LYS A 734 11.16 23.76 30.03
CA LYS A 734 11.71 22.63 30.81
C LYS A 734 10.95 21.33 30.57
N PHE A 735 9.69 21.43 30.21
CA PHE A 735 8.84 20.28 29.93
C PHE A 735 8.77 20.01 28.41
N LEU A 736 8.38 21.01 27.61
CA LEU A 736 8.19 20.81 26.19
C LEU A 736 8.70 21.98 25.34
N GLY A 737 8.10 23.17 25.41
CA GLY A 737 8.51 24.33 24.63
C GLY A 737 8.26 24.23 23.13
N ALA A 738 7.29 23.40 22.68
CA ALA A 738 6.95 23.17 21.27
C ALA A 738 6.18 24.33 20.65
N LYS A 739 6.32 24.50 19.33
CA LYS A 739 5.52 25.48 18.56
C LYS A 739 4.10 24.97 18.41
N THR A 740 3.13 25.80 18.79
CA THR A 740 1.75 25.35 18.89
C THR A 740 0.77 26.37 18.31
N LEU A 741 -0.14 25.88 17.48
CA LEU A 741 -1.37 26.56 17.10
C LEU A 741 -2.52 25.94 17.90
N PHE A 742 -3.16 26.73 18.76
CA PHE A 742 -4.20 26.28 19.66
C PHE A 742 -5.51 27.02 19.36
N ALA A 743 -6.44 26.35 18.68
CA ALA A 743 -7.75 26.93 18.45
C ALA A 743 -8.70 26.57 19.60
N THR A 744 -9.45 27.53 20.06
CA THR A 744 -10.38 27.36 21.16
C THR A 744 -11.62 28.23 21.04
N HIS A 745 -12.68 27.85 21.71
CA HIS A 745 -13.88 28.64 21.94
C HIS A 745 -13.93 29.20 23.38
N TYR A 746 -12.94 28.83 24.25
CA TYR A 746 -12.80 29.39 25.56
C TYR A 746 -12.09 30.75 25.47
N HIS A 747 -12.84 31.82 25.62
CA HIS A 747 -12.30 33.20 25.56
C HIS A 747 -11.37 33.48 26.74
N GLU A 748 -11.60 32.81 27.86
CA GLU A 748 -10.83 32.91 29.10
C GLU A 748 -9.36 32.55 28.92
N LEU A 749 -9.05 31.67 27.94
CA LEU A 749 -7.66 31.31 27.63
C LEU A 749 -6.86 32.49 27.06
N THR A 750 -7.51 33.53 26.59
CA THR A 750 -6.83 34.74 26.09
C THR A 750 -6.10 35.52 27.22
N GLU A 751 -6.52 35.30 28.49
CA GLU A 751 -5.85 35.86 29.66
C GLU A 751 -4.41 35.31 29.86
N LEU A 752 -4.05 34.24 29.18
CA LEU A 752 -2.71 33.68 29.24
C LEU A 752 -1.66 34.60 28.54
N GLU A 753 -2.06 35.42 27.57
CA GLU A 753 -1.19 36.43 27.00
C GLU A 753 -0.93 37.51 28.10
N GLY A 754 0.32 37.75 28.42
CA GLY A 754 0.72 38.60 29.50
C GLY A 754 1.00 37.89 30.84
N LYS A 755 0.42 36.69 31.07
CA LYS A 755 0.76 35.80 32.18
C LYS A 755 1.90 34.82 31.81
N ILE A 756 2.01 34.50 30.55
CA ILE A 756 3.02 33.57 29.99
C ILE A 756 3.70 34.26 28.81
N ASP A 757 5.03 34.45 28.90
CA ASP A 757 5.82 35.31 27.97
C ASP A 757 5.81 34.83 26.51
N ASN A 758 5.57 33.53 26.22
CA ASN A 758 5.64 32.94 24.92
C ASN A 758 4.28 32.55 24.31
N VAL A 759 3.21 33.11 24.88
CA VAL A 759 1.82 32.95 24.39
C VAL A 759 1.39 34.27 23.73
N SER A 760 0.72 34.19 22.60
CA SER A 760 0.12 35.34 21.91
C SER A 760 -1.28 35.00 21.43
N ASN A 761 -2.19 35.94 21.50
CA ASN A 761 -3.57 35.81 21.08
C ASN A 761 -3.78 36.25 19.64
N TYR A 762 -4.60 35.49 18.95
CA TYR A 762 -5.06 35.79 17.61
C TYR A 762 -6.57 35.54 17.53
N CYS A 763 -7.24 36.21 16.63
CA CYS A 763 -8.64 35.98 16.35
C CYS A 763 -8.94 36.02 14.86
N VAL A 764 -10.05 35.38 14.47
CA VAL A 764 -10.55 35.52 13.10
C VAL A 764 -11.25 36.85 12.95
N ALA A 765 -10.82 37.67 11.97
CA ALA A 765 -11.45 38.94 11.70
C ALA A 765 -12.89 38.79 11.23
N VAL A 766 -13.79 39.51 11.87
CA VAL A 766 -15.22 39.57 11.58
C VAL A 766 -15.60 41.00 11.23
N LYS A 767 -16.43 41.17 10.20
CA LYS A 767 -17.04 42.45 9.86
C LYS A 767 -18.51 42.40 10.22
N GLU A 768 -18.91 43.18 11.21
CA GLU A 768 -20.31 43.39 11.57
C GLU A 768 -21.01 44.26 10.54
N LYS A 769 -22.16 43.87 10.06
CA LYS A 769 -23.01 44.63 9.13
C LYS A 769 -24.44 44.63 9.67
N GLY A 770 -24.73 45.50 10.67
CA GLY A 770 -25.95 45.44 11.44
C GLY A 770 -26.02 44.19 12.30
N ASP A 771 -27.11 43.43 12.18
CA ASP A 771 -27.32 42.14 12.85
C ASP A 771 -26.67 40.96 12.13
N ASP A 772 -26.08 41.18 10.97
CA ASP A 772 -25.39 40.15 10.18
C ASP A 772 -23.87 40.26 10.32
N ILE A 773 -23.20 39.12 10.25
CA ILE A 773 -21.76 38.99 10.32
C ILE A 773 -21.19 38.42 9.03
N VAL A 774 -20.03 38.97 8.62
CA VAL A 774 -19.26 38.45 7.50
C VAL A 774 -17.91 38.03 8.03
N PHE A 775 -17.60 36.74 7.94
CA PHE A 775 -16.29 36.21 8.29
C PHE A 775 -15.28 36.55 7.21
N LEU A 776 -14.30 37.38 7.58
CA LEU A 776 -13.24 37.78 6.65
C LEU A 776 -12.19 36.68 6.45
N ARG A 777 -12.25 35.59 7.21
CA ARG A 777 -11.30 34.45 7.18
C ARG A 777 -9.84 34.89 7.30
N LYS A 778 -9.58 36.06 7.84
CA LYS A 778 -8.26 36.62 8.09
C LYS A 778 -7.93 36.50 9.58
N ILE A 779 -6.77 35.93 9.88
CA ILE A 779 -6.24 35.81 11.25
C ILE A 779 -5.51 37.12 11.58
N ILE A 780 -5.89 37.77 12.67
CA ILE A 780 -5.31 39.01 13.15
C ILE A 780 -4.84 38.87 14.60
N LYS A 781 -3.87 39.67 15.01
CA LYS A 781 -3.40 39.66 16.40
C LYS A 781 -4.42 40.30 17.31
N GLY A 782 -4.69 39.66 18.47
CA GLY A 782 -5.64 40.09 19.49
C GLY A 782 -6.63 38.98 19.87
N GLY A 783 -7.35 39.15 20.99
CA GLY A 783 -8.43 38.28 21.40
C GLY A 783 -9.77 38.67 20.76
N ALA A 784 -10.70 37.75 20.59
CA ALA A 784 -12.09 38.06 20.25
C ALA A 784 -12.86 38.31 21.56
N ASP A 785 -13.42 39.49 21.70
CA ASP A 785 -14.16 39.91 22.91
C ASP A 785 -15.61 39.37 22.93
N LYS A 786 -16.11 38.84 21.81
CA LYS A 786 -17.50 38.37 21.67
C LYS A 786 -17.56 36.95 21.09
N SER A 787 -18.50 36.17 21.61
CA SER A 787 -18.89 34.90 20.97
C SER A 787 -19.91 35.19 19.84
N TYR A 788 -19.76 34.55 18.68
CA TYR A 788 -20.65 34.70 17.54
C TYR A 788 -21.53 33.46 17.28
N GLY A 789 -21.72 32.61 18.30
CA GLY A 789 -22.48 31.37 18.15
C GLY A 789 -23.92 31.57 17.68
N ILE A 790 -24.63 32.58 18.23
CA ILE A 790 -26.00 32.92 17.87
C ILE A 790 -26.10 33.41 16.42
N GLN A 791 -25.12 34.20 15.97
CA GLN A 791 -25.07 34.67 14.59
C GLN A 791 -24.79 33.55 13.59
N VAL A 792 -23.94 32.60 13.97
CA VAL A 792 -23.73 31.36 13.16
C VAL A 792 -25.01 30.52 13.10
N ALA A 793 -25.76 30.39 14.20
CA ALA A 793 -27.04 29.71 14.24
C ALA A 793 -28.08 30.37 13.29
N LYS A 794 -28.12 31.72 13.25
CA LYS A 794 -28.93 32.50 12.31
C LYS A 794 -28.52 32.20 10.85
N LEU A 795 -27.21 32.21 10.55
CA LEU A 795 -26.70 31.88 9.21
C LEU A 795 -27.01 30.42 8.78
N ALA A 796 -27.11 29.52 9.75
CA ALA A 796 -27.50 28.13 9.51
C ALA A 796 -29.02 27.93 9.30
N GLY A 797 -29.81 29.01 9.44
CA GLY A 797 -31.25 29.01 9.19
C GLY A 797 -32.12 28.58 10.37
N LEU A 798 -31.63 28.73 11.62
CA LEU A 798 -32.49 28.55 12.79
C LEU A 798 -33.63 29.60 12.79
N PRO A 799 -34.85 29.23 13.23
CA PRO A 799 -35.98 30.17 13.29
C PRO A 799 -35.67 31.42 14.12
N ASP A 800 -36.11 32.59 13.64
CA ASP A 800 -35.84 33.90 14.30
C ASP A 800 -36.27 33.94 15.75
N LEU A 801 -37.42 33.33 16.12
CA LEU A 801 -37.89 33.23 17.49
C LEU A 801 -36.88 32.52 18.43
N VAL A 802 -36.17 31.51 17.94
CA VAL A 802 -35.14 30.81 18.72
C VAL A 802 -33.92 31.69 18.86
N ILE A 803 -33.55 32.41 17.78
CA ILE A 803 -32.42 33.31 17.77
C ILE A 803 -32.62 34.50 18.75
N ASP A 804 -33.80 35.13 18.71
CA ASP A 804 -34.12 36.26 19.60
C ASP A 804 -34.14 35.82 21.06
N ARG A 805 -34.72 34.61 21.35
CA ARG A 805 -34.69 34.08 22.73
C ARG A 805 -33.26 33.72 23.17
N ALA A 806 -32.43 33.23 22.28
CA ALA A 806 -31.04 32.93 22.59
C ALA A 806 -30.22 34.19 22.93
N LYS A 807 -30.47 35.33 22.24
CA LYS A 807 -29.88 36.63 22.56
C LYS A 807 -30.28 37.11 23.98
N GLU A 808 -31.57 37.09 24.30
CA GLU A 808 -32.08 37.43 25.65
C GLU A 808 -31.44 36.61 26.77
N LEU A 809 -31.30 35.26 26.53
CA LEU A 809 -30.64 34.40 27.48
C LEU A 809 -29.16 34.67 27.62
N LEU A 810 -28.46 34.97 26.48
CA LEU A 810 -27.05 35.32 26.53
C LEU A 810 -26.80 36.54 27.37
N ASP A 811 -27.61 37.62 27.20
CA ASP A 811 -27.49 38.85 28.00
C ASP A 811 -27.66 38.54 29.50
N GLN A 812 -28.65 37.72 29.88
CA GLN A 812 -28.89 37.34 31.30
C GLN A 812 -27.74 36.48 31.88
N LEU A 813 -27.07 35.65 31.06
CA LEU A 813 -25.97 34.79 31.50
C LEU A 813 -24.64 35.52 31.59
N THR A 814 -24.48 36.55 30.77
CA THR A 814 -23.23 37.37 30.75
C THR A 814 -23.11 38.27 31.97
N ASP A 815 -24.24 38.70 32.58
CA ASP A 815 -24.28 39.48 33.81
C ASP A 815 -23.81 38.75 35.07
N SER A 816 -23.63 37.42 35.03
CA SER A 816 -23.10 36.60 36.12
C SER A 816 -21.60 36.31 35.96
N ASP A 817 -20.75 37.21 36.47
CA ASP A 817 -19.33 37.31 36.22
C ASP A 817 -18.47 36.07 36.59
N ILE A 818 -18.00 35.37 35.55
CA ILE A 818 -16.91 34.37 35.64
C ILE A 818 -15.53 35.03 35.45
N THR A 819 -15.47 36.15 34.76
CA THR A 819 -14.25 36.86 34.32
C THR A 819 -13.44 37.40 35.51
N GLU A 820 -14.07 37.89 36.55
CA GLU A 820 -13.35 38.41 37.75
C GLU A 820 -12.62 37.33 38.55
N ARG A 821 -13.11 36.08 38.54
CA ARG A 821 -12.45 34.96 39.27
C ARG A 821 -11.22 34.43 38.56
N ILE A 822 -11.19 34.55 37.22
CA ILE A 822 -10.09 34.05 36.37
C ILE A 822 -8.92 35.03 36.35
N GLN A 823 -9.17 36.31 36.46
CA GLN A 823 -8.09 37.36 36.53
C GLN A 823 -7.15 37.13 37.71
N ASN A 824 -7.60 36.49 38.79
CA ASN A 824 -6.83 36.27 40.01
C ASN A 824 -6.04 34.96 40.05
N ILE A 825 -6.06 34.13 38.97
CA ILE A 825 -5.27 32.91 38.90
C ILE A 825 -3.85 33.26 38.45
N GLU A 826 -2.85 33.03 39.30
CA GLU A 826 -1.44 33.18 38.94
C GLU A 826 -0.99 32.03 38.01
N ALA A 827 -0.47 32.38 36.86
CA ALA A 827 0.20 31.43 35.97
C ALA A 827 1.51 30.94 36.62
N LYS A 828 1.67 29.64 36.77
CA LYS A 828 2.91 29.05 37.31
C LYS A 828 4.02 29.11 36.25
N SER A 829 4.56 30.31 36.03
CA SER A 829 5.82 30.45 35.28
C SER A 829 6.98 30.01 36.19
N GLY A 830 7.73 29.00 35.73
CA GLY A 830 8.80 28.27 36.43
C GLY A 830 9.82 29.06 37.26
N GLN A 831 9.46 29.53 38.42
CA GLN A 831 10.35 29.88 39.54
C GLN A 831 9.97 29.06 40.78
N GLY A 832 10.04 27.76 40.71
CA GLY A 832 9.98 26.88 41.86
C GLY A 832 11.30 26.19 42.05
N THR A 833 12.09 26.66 43.04
CA THR A 833 13.24 25.95 43.58
C THR A 833 12.73 24.69 44.34
N GLY A 834 12.18 23.74 43.64
CA GLY A 834 11.86 22.41 44.14
C GLY A 834 12.93 21.44 43.60
N LYS A 835 13.66 20.79 44.50
CA LYS A 835 14.50 19.63 44.18
C LYS A 835 13.71 18.66 43.27
N PRO A 836 14.31 18.06 42.25
CA PRO A 836 13.64 17.07 41.45
C PRO A 836 13.25 15.89 42.37
N GLY A 837 11.99 15.82 42.72
CA GLY A 837 11.41 14.59 43.23
C GLY A 837 11.65 13.49 42.20
N LYS A 838 12.13 12.35 42.68
CA LYS A 838 12.28 11.14 41.85
C LYS A 838 11.04 11.03 40.98
N VAL A 839 11.27 11.09 39.68
CA VAL A 839 10.28 10.72 38.68
C VAL A 839 9.85 9.30 39.06
N ARG A 840 8.68 9.13 39.59
CA ARG A 840 8.06 7.83 39.65
C ARG A 840 7.80 7.46 38.19
N HIS A 841 8.51 6.48 37.71
CA HIS A 841 8.08 5.75 36.52
C HIS A 841 6.66 5.24 36.80
N TYR A 842 5.70 5.88 36.17
CA TYR A 842 4.37 5.31 36.01
C TYR A 842 4.42 4.39 34.80
N ASP A 843 5.12 3.27 34.94
CA ASP A 843 5.14 2.17 33.97
C ASP A 843 4.06 1.14 34.30
N GLU A 844 2.96 1.54 34.85
CA GLU A 844 1.78 0.71 34.97
C GLU A 844 0.59 1.63 35.29
N VAL A 845 -0.07 2.13 34.26
CA VAL A 845 -1.48 2.48 34.42
C VAL A 845 -2.21 1.16 34.38
N ASP A 846 -2.50 0.63 35.55
CA ASP A 846 -3.47 -0.45 35.72
C ASP A 846 -4.80 0.01 35.12
N LEU A 847 -5.09 -0.44 33.87
CA LEU A 847 -6.34 -0.19 33.16
C LEU A 847 -7.57 -0.76 33.89
N GLY A 848 -7.36 -1.42 35.04
CA GLY A 848 -8.41 -1.96 35.90
C GLY A 848 -9.14 -0.93 36.80
N GLN A 849 -8.67 0.33 36.88
CA GLN A 849 -9.19 1.27 37.89
C GLN A 849 -9.95 2.49 37.40
N MET A 850 -10.42 2.53 36.15
CA MET A 850 -11.29 3.62 35.66
C MET A 850 -12.53 3.12 34.93
N SER A 851 -13.31 2.27 35.56
CA SER A 851 -14.71 2.08 35.21
C SER A 851 -15.55 2.78 36.25
N LEU A 852 -16.09 3.94 35.95
CA LEU A 852 -17.06 4.69 36.78
C LEU A 852 -18.49 4.12 36.65
N PHE A 853 -18.64 3.01 35.98
CA PHE A 853 -19.78 2.13 36.06
C PHE A 853 -19.29 0.86 36.72
N GLU A 854 -19.87 0.49 37.87
CA GLU A 854 -19.77 -0.85 38.42
C GLU A 854 -20.16 -1.86 37.35
N THR A 855 -19.19 -2.27 36.50
CA THR A 855 -19.26 -3.58 35.92
C THR A 855 -19.16 -4.52 37.10
N VAL A 856 -20.27 -5.19 37.43
CA VAL A 856 -20.29 -6.31 38.35
C VAL A 856 -19.10 -7.18 38.00
N SER A 857 -18.08 -7.14 38.84
CA SER A 857 -16.82 -7.82 38.56
C SER A 857 -17.09 -9.33 38.58
N ASP A 858 -16.73 -10.03 37.49
CA ASP A 858 -16.71 -11.50 37.42
C ASP A 858 -15.70 -12.13 38.41
N THR A 859 -15.10 -11.29 39.27
CA THR A 859 -14.09 -11.69 40.27
C THR A 859 -14.57 -12.76 41.23
N ASP A 860 -15.85 -12.83 41.53
CA ASP A 860 -16.37 -13.86 42.48
C ASP A 860 -16.46 -15.23 41.82
N VAL A 861 -16.88 -15.29 40.55
CA VAL A 861 -16.92 -16.53 39.79
C VAL A 861 -15.50 -16.98 39.43
N LEU A 862 -14.60 -16.04 39.12
CA LEU A 862 -13.18 -16.36 38.87
C LEU A 862 -12.46 -16.82 40.14
N ARG A 863 -12.70 -16.19 41.32
CA ARG A 863 -12.15 -16.65 42.60
C ARG A 863 -12.66 -18.03 42.99
N GLU A 864 -13.93 -18.31 42.75
CA GLU A 864 -14.47 -19.63 43.02
C GLU A 864 -13.89 -20.68 42.07
N LEU A 865 -13.67 -20.33 40.82
CA LEU A 865 -13.01 -21.18 39.81
C LEU A 865 -11.54 -21.48 40.18
N GLU A 866 -10.81 -20.49 40.69
CA GLU A 866 -9.43 -20.64 41.19
C GLU A 866 -9.31 -21.49 42.45
N GLN A 867 -10.35 -21.53 43.27
CA GLN A 867 -10.35 -22.30 44.52
C GLN A 867 -10.80 -23.76 44.36
N ILE A 868 -11.25 -24.15 43.17
CA ILE A 868 -11.68 -25.52 42.87
C ILE A 868 -10.48 -26.45 42.73
N ASP A 869 -10.32 -27.38 43.62
CA ASP A 869 -9.32 -28.44 43.51
C ASP A 869 -9.82 -29.55 42.56
N ILE A 870 -9.45 -29.44 41.31
CA ILE A 870 -9.87 -30.33 40.21
C ILE A 870 -9.46 -31.79 40.47
N SER A 871 -8.38 -32.02 41.25
CA SER A 871 -7.85 -33.34 41.52
C SER A 871 -8.72 -34.17 42.46
N ASN A 872 -9.58 -33.51 43.23
CA ASN A 872 -10.46 -34.16 44.25
C ASN A 872 -11.95 -34.20 43.83
N LEU A 873 -12.30 -33.67 42.63
CA LEU A 873 -13.68 -33.72 42.13
C LEU A 873 -13.98 -34.98 41.33
N THR A 874 -15.16 -35.57 41.58
CA THR A 874 -15.67 -36.58 40.67
C THR A 874 -16.12 -35.96 39.32
N PRO A 875 -16.14 -36.71 38.21
CA PRO A 875 -16.60 -36.16 36.92
C PRO A 875 -18.00 -35.56 36.97
N LEU A 876 -18.87 -36.07 37.82
CA LEU A 876 -20.24 -35.59 37.99
C LEU A 876 -20.26 -34.25 38.77
N ASP A 877 -19.44 -34.12 39.83
CA ASP A 877 -19.31 -32.91 40.60
C ASP A 877 -18.67 -31.78 39.80
N ALA A 878 -17.66 -32.08 38.94
CA ALA A 878 -17.06 -31.15 38.08
C ALA A 878 -18.08 -30.57 37.05
N LEU A 879 -18.93 -31.42 36.51
CA LEU A 879 -19.97 -31.04 35.53
C LEU A 879 -21.07 -30.19 36.20
N ASN A 880 -21.48 -30.53 37.42
CA ASN A 880 -22.44 -29.77 38.21
C ASN A 880 -21.88 -28.39 38.59
N THR A 881 -20.63 -28.32 38.99
CA THR A 881 -19.96 -27.06 39.35
C THR A 881 -19.84 -26.13 38.14
N LEU A 882 -19.42 -26.65 37.00
CA LEU A 882 -19.37 -25.90 35.75
C LEU A 882 -20.75 -25.41 35.31
N TYR A 883 -21.76 -26.24 35.41
CA TYR A 883 -23.14 -25.86 35.08
C TYR A 883 -23.67 -24.75 36.00
N ARG A 884 -23.37 -24.82 37.30
CA ARG A 884 -23.74 -23.79 38.29
C ARG A 884 -23.05 -22.45 37.95
N LEU A 885 -21.73 -22.45 37.78
CA LEU A 885 -20.97 -21.26 37.44
C LEU A 885 -21.42 -20.64 36.08
N GLN A 886 -21.73 -21.48 35.09
CA GLN A 886 -22.28 -21.00 33.82
C GLN A 886 -23.68 -20.40 33.97
N THR A 887 -24.51 -20.99 34.85
CA THR A 887 -25.86 -20.47 35.10
C THR A 887 -25.82 -19.15 35.86
N GLU A 888 -24.90 -18.99 36.81
CA GLU A 888 -24.66 -17.76 37.54
C GLU A 888 -24.18 -16.65 36.57
N LEU A 889 -23.25 -16.93 35.67
CA LEU A 889 -22.84 -16.01 34.63
C LEU A 889 -24.02 -15.61 33.73
N LYS A 890 -24.81 -16.58 33.25
CA LYS A 890 -25.96 -16.29 32.35
C LYS A 890 -27.09 -15.53 33.02
N ASN A 891 -27.31 -15.72 34.31
CA ASN A 891 -28.36 -15.00 35.03
C ASN A 891 -27.98 -13.56 35.35
N ARG A 892 -26.68 -13.23 35.44
CA ARG A 892 -26.18 -11.87 35.64
C ARG A 892 -26.33 -10.99 34.36
N TRP A 893 -26.43 -11.60 33.20
CA TRP A 893 -26.64 -10.89 31.91
C TRP A 893 -28.10 -10.71 31.52
N LYS A 894 -29.03 -11.09 32.38
CA LYS A 894 -30.48 -10.95 32.17
C LYS A 894 -31.17 -9.94 33.09
N GLY A 895 -30.38 -9.15 33.88
CA GLY A 895 -30.90 -8.10 34.76
C GLY A 895 -30.76 -6.72 34.17
#